data_50567581bb6f0fc9ed0ef54a2dab07d8
#
_entry.id   50567581bb6f0fc9ed0ef54a2dab07d8
#
_cell.length_a   1.000
_cell.length_b   1.000
_cell.length_c   1.000
_cell.angle_alpha   90.00
_cell.angle_beta   90.00
_cell.angle_gamma   90.00
#
_symmetry.space_group_name_H-M   'P 1'
#
loop_
_entity.id
_entity.type
_entity.pdbx_description
1 polymer ?
#
loop_
_entity_poly.entity_id
_entity_poly.type
_entity_poly.pdbx_seq_one_letter_code
_entity_poly.pdbx_strand_id
1 'polypeptide(L)'
;MYKGHVYLKENGKPLRGVRVSDGLNVVFTDENGAFALEGWERAAVISVNVLTTSHDDWYYNIDSHTGDFDFYITPANSAEEHSFLHISDSEVGESGCISWMDFMKKTVQEEKADFVIHTGDICAEKGLYKHREDMNFETLGVPVRYTLGNHDFWDGEYGQKLYETLYGPICYSFDLGNIHYVALPIKLGQRRSGYKREDSDLWLKNDLATLERGKRVIVFSHDLCEDDEEGFVLRDTFPPIDLKTHGLLAWVFGHYHVNWLNEKYGIFNINTARPDVGGVDSSPAAIRKVSITAENKLNSKLIFNDLSLVENGDEYVWRTNIGGNILFSVPIEKNGKIFVGTMDDGYPKNCGVYCIDAASGDVLWKFATENSVKNVMEFYEDLLYVQDTYGIVYCLTESGELLWKRQTVTERPHYTAHGVLVRDGVVYAASGMQANAVDAKTGEILWTSYRVERDWTRFLCDSAAKFILENGVLYYGTHWSRFFAVDAKTGETLWENRDVAHLNSTPAVFGENIIVPTYDSLAKINLKTGETISKIKVSPFNNFNSAGEPVIYNGEIYFPTVNNGIAVINPETLEFVRKYDCCAGIVPVAPYCGRGYHSCDSKPLIKDDALIFTASGGRIYFYNLQTNELIKEINIGTPSYTTPLVLGDKIVVADFCGNLTAYKL
;
A
#
# COMPACT_ATOMS: atom_id res chain seq x y z
N MET A 1 35.67 -23.99 -11.58
CA MET A 1 36.17 -22.64 -11.97
C MET A 1 35.42 -22.19 -13.20
N TYR A 2 34.80 -21.04 -13.15
CA TYR A 2 34.11 -20.39 -14.27
C TYR A 2 34.99 -19.27 -14.83
N LYS A 3 35.08 -19.15 -16.13
CA LYS A 3 35.90 -18.14 -16.82
C LYS A 3 35.21 -17.64 -18.07
N GLY A 4 35.59 -16.47 -18.53
CA GLY A 4 35.08 -15.87 -19.76
C GLY A 4 35.50 -14.41 -19.87
N HIS A 5 34.81 -13.68 -20.75
CA HIS A 5 35.09 -12.28 -21.05
C HIS A 5 33.81 -11.45 -21.09
N VAL A 6 33.96 -10.16 -20.89
CA VAL A 6 32.85 -9.20 -21.04
C VAL A 6 33.23 -8.19 -22.13
N TYR A 7 32.34 -8.07 -23.12
CA TYR A 7 32.52 -7.20 -24.29
C TYR A 7 31.34 -6.25 -24.45
N LEU A 8 31.64 -5.07 -25.01
CA LEU A 8 30.60 -4.17 -25.49
C LEU A 8 29.98 -4.76 -26.78
N LYS A 9 28.64 -4.96 -26.77
CA LYS A 9 27.92 -5.63 -27.89
C LYS A 9 28.06 -4.91 -29.22
N GLU A 10 28.09 -3.58 -29.19
CA GLU A 10 28.15 -2.72 -30.38
C GLU A 10 29.40 -2.95 -31.23
N ASN A 11 30.56 -3.16 -30.63
CA ASN A 11 31.85 -3.15 -31.34
C ASN A 11 32.84 -4.22 -30.87
N GLY A 12 32.45 -5.09 -29.94
CA GLY A 12 33.31 -6.16 -29.43
C GLY A 12 34.46 -5.69 -28.53
N LYS A 13 34.43 -4.43 -28.07
CA LYS A 13 35.50 -3.90 -27.21
C LYS A 13 35.44 -4.57 -25.83
N PRO A 14 36.58 -5.08 -25.30
CA PRO A 14 36.60 -5.65 -23.96
C PRO A 14 36.25 -4.58 -22.89
N LEU A 15 35.50 -4.97 -21.86
CA LEU A 15 35.10 -4.12 -20.77
C LEU A 15 35.86 -4.49 -19.50
N ARG A 16 36.74 -3.59 -19.02
CA ARG A 16 37.47 -3.68 -17.77
C ARG A 16 36.60 -3.22 -16.60
N GLY A 17 36.80 -3.83 -15.42
CA GLY A 17 36.22 -3.37 -14.20
C GLY A 17 34.72 -3.69 -14.05
N VAL A 18 34.23 -4.63 -14.85
CA VAL A 18 32.85 -5.14 -14.69
C VAL A 18 32.85 -6.20 -13.59
N ARG A 19 31.92 -6.09 -12.64
CA ARG A 19 31.70 -7.13 -11.63
C ARG A 19 31.03 -8.33 -12.28
N VAL A 20 31.58 -9.52 -12.00
CA VAL A 20 31.01 -10.82 -12.41
C VAL A 20 30.82 -11.68 -11.18
N SER A 21 29.68 -12.36 -11.09
CA SER A 21 29.30 -13.14 -9.91
C SER A 21 28.74 -14.51 -10.28
N ASP A 22 28.94 -15.50 -9.37
CA ASP A 22 28.33 -16.82 -9.39
C ASP A 22 27.24 -17.01 -8.30
N GLY A 23 26.79 -15.91 -7.68
CA GLY A 23 25.84 -15.93 -6.58
C GLY A 23 26.48 -16.00 -5.20
N LEU A 24 27.82 -16.12 -5.10
CA LEU A 24 28.61 -15.99 -3.89
C LEU A 24 29.86 -15.14 -4.10
N ASN A 25 30.68 -15.52 -5.07
CA ASN A 25 31.94 -14.82 -5.38
C ASN A 25 31.66 -13.63 -6.30
N VAL A 26 32.40 -12.55 -6.11
CA VAL A 26 32.36 -11.35 -6.97
C VAL A 26 33.78 -11.00 -7.37
N VAL A 27 34.05 -10.93 -8.66
CA VAL A 27 35.35 -10.56 -9.24
C VAL A 27 35.19 -9.43 -10.27
N PHE A 28 36.28 -8.73 -10.57
CA PHE A 28 36.31 -7.74 -11.63
C PHE A 28 36.96 -8.30 -12.91
N THR A 29 36.48 -7.87 -14.06
CA THR A 29 37.16 -8.10 -15.32
C THR A 29 38.47 -7.31 -15.41
N ASP A 30 39.50 -7.90 -16.05
CA ASP A 30 40.78 -7.28 -16.31
C ASP A 30 40.77 -6.34 -17.55
N GLU A 31 41.92 -5.89 -17.99
CA GLU A 31 42.09 -4.98 -19.18
C GLU A 31 41.63 -5.61 -20.49
N ASN A 32 41.60 -6.93 -20.55
CA ASN A 32 41.13 -7.68 -21.71
C ASN A 32 39.65 -8.09 -21.60
N GLY A 33 38.98 -7.63 -20.56
CA GLY A 33 37.61 -8.04 -20.24
C GLY A 33 37.51 -9.44 -19.62
N ALA A 34 38.62 -10.10 -19.31
CA ALA A 34 38.66 -11.46 -18.81
C ALA A 34 38.34 -11.55 -17.33
N PHE A 35 37.68 -12.62 -16.93
CA PHE A 35 37.41 -12.96 -15.53
C PHE A 35 37.59 -14.45 -15.24
N ALA A 36 37.82 -14.78 -13.95
CA ALA A 36 37.85 -16.15 -13.46
C ALA A 36 37.24 -16.18 -12.04
N LEU A 37 36.23 -17.03 -11.83
CA LEU A 37 35.59 -17.33 -10.56
C LEU A 37 36.01 -18.71 -10.08
N GLU A 38 36.28 -18.88 -8.80
CA GLU A 38 36.64 -20.20 -8.25
C GLU A 38 35.51 -21.21 -8.41
N GLY A 39 34.29 -20.73 -8.42
CA GLY A 39 33.07 -21.52 -8.50
C GLY A 39 32.54 -21.86 -7.10
N TRP A 40 31.24 -21.94 -7.01
CA TRP A 40 30.51 -22.27 -5.80
C TRP A 40 29.56 -23.45 -6.08
N GLU A 41 29.43 -24.39 -5.13
CA GLU A 41 28.68 -25.63 -5.33
C GLU A 41 27.17 -25.42 -5.58
N ARG A 42 26.59 -24.30 -5.11
CA ARG A 42 25.21 -23.93 -5.31
C ARG A 42 25.01 -22.84 -6.38
N ALA A 43 26.04 -22.54 -7.16
CA ALA A 43 25.91 -21.60 -8.24
C ALA A 43 24.93 -22.12 -9.31
N ALA A 44 23.90 -21.35 -9.59
CA ALA A 44 22.93 -21.66 -10.65
C ALA A 44 23.14 -20.76 -11.88
N VAL A 45 23.66 -19.57 -11.68
CA VAL A 45 23.78 -18.52 -12.69
C VAL A 45 25.13 -17.83 -12.58
N ILE A 46 25.76 -17.53 -13.74
CA ILE A 46 26.88 -16.58 -13.83
C ILE A 46 26.31 -15.28 -14.39
N SER A 47 26.58 -14.16 -13.73
CA SER A 47 26.04 -12.85 -14.14
C SER A 47 27.08 -11.74 -14.14
N VAL A 48 26.86 -10.75 -14.98
CA VAL A 48 27.56 -9.46 -14.95
C VAL A 48 26.71 -8.43 -14.20
N ASN A 49 27.29 -7.79 -13.20
CA ASN A 49 26.59 -6.84 -12.32
C ASN A 49 26.58 -5.44 -12.96
N VAL A 50 25.85 -5.31 -14.06
CA VAL A 50 25.66 -4.08 -14.82
C VAL A 50 24.19 -3.96 -15.20
N LEU A 51 23.64 -2.76 -15.14
CA LEU A 51 22.32 -2.51 -15.71
C LEU A 51 22.42 -2.50 -17.24
N THR A 52 21.84 -3.50 -17.89
CA THR A 52 21.84 -3.65 -19.35
C THR A 52 20.48 -3.33 -19.94
N THR A 53 20.46 -2.86 -21.19
CA THR A 53 19.23 -2.62 -21.95
C THR A 53 18.57 -3.91 -22.42
N SER A 54 19.32 -5.01 -22.58
CA SER A 54 18.76 -6.33 -22.87
C SER A 54 18.47 -7.11 -21.60
N HIS A 55 17.46 -7.96 -21.67
CA HIS A 55 17.05 -8.80 -20.53
C HIS A 55 17.88 -10.09 -20.44
N ASP A 56 18.45 -10.58 -21.53
CA ASP A 56 19.08 -11.90 -21.63
C ASP A 56 20.62 -11.87 -21.78
N ASP A 57 21.23 -10.70 -21.95
CA ASP A 57 22.65 -10.61 -22.25
C ASP A 57 23.55 -10.39 -21.03
N TRP A 58 22.98 -10.41 -19.81
CA TRP A 58 23.71 -10.14 -18.58
C TRP A 58 23.89 -11.36 -17.66
N TYR A 59 23.30 -12.52 -18.01
CA TYR A 59 23.47 -13.74 -17.23
C TYR A 59 23.42 -15.02 -18.09
N TYR A 60 24.01 -16.09 -17.59
CA TYR A 60 23.92 -17.45 -18.13
C TYR A 60 23.50 -18.44 -17.05
N ASN A 61 22.55 -19.31 -17.35
CA ASN A 61 22.23 -20.46 -16.53
C ASN A 61 23.32 -21.55 -16.73
N ILE A 62 23.97 -21.94 -15.65
CA ILE A 62 25.10 -22.87 -15.68
C ILE A 62 24.73 -24.21 -16.28
N ASP A 63 23.57 -24.77 -15.91
CA ASP A 63 23.10 -26.08 -16.37
C ASP A 63 22.91 -26.17 -17.89
N SER A 64 22.63 -25.06 -18.56
CA SER A 64 22.37 -25.00 -19.99
C SER A 64 23.54 -24.44 -20.81
N HIS A 65 24.58 -23.93 -20.16
CA HIS A 65 25.72 -23.30 -20.83
C HIS A 65 26.86 -24.28 -21.05
N THR A 66 27.56 -24.13 -22.18
CA THR A 66 28.76 -24.91 -22.51
C THR A 66 29.88 -24.00 -22.96
N GLY A 67 31.10 -24.20 -22.47
CA GLY A 67 32.26 -23.40 -22.82
C GLY A 67 32.52 -22.26 -21.84
N ASP A 68 33.26 -21.27 -22.31
CA ASP A 68 33.57 -20.06 -21.52
C ASP A 68 32.35 -19.13 -21.51
N PHE A 69 32.19 -18.36 -20.43
CA PHE A 69 31.08 -17.42 -20.26
C PHE A 69 31.41 -16.06 -20.87
N ASP A 70 31.27 -15.92 -22.19
CA ASP A 70 31.54 -14.68 -22.89
C ASP A 70 30.26 -13.83 -23.00
N PHE A 71 30.27 -12.64 -22.36
CA PHE A 71 29.17 -11.70 -22.35
C PHE A 71 29.35 -10.61 -23.40
N TYR A 72 28.28 -10.32 -24.15
CA TYR A 72 28.20 -9.20 -25.08
C TYR A 72 27.08 -8.29 -24.65
N ILE A 73 27.39 -7.23 -23.88
CA ILE A 73 26.38 -6.41 -23.19
C ILE A 73 26.25 -5.01 -23.80
N THR A 74 25.06 -4.42 -23.63
CA THR A 74 24.80 -3.01 -23.89
C THR A 74 24.42 -2.36 -22.56
N PRO A 75 25.40 -1.74 -21.85
CA PRO A 75 25.11 -1.05 -20.59
C PRO A 75 24.10 0.07 -20.79
N ALA A 76 23.18 0.24 -19.84
CA ALA A 76 22.30 1.39 -19.79
C ALA A 76 23.11 2.67 -19.51
N ASN A 77 22.58 3.82 -19.94
CA ASN A 77 23.19 5.10 -19.62
C ASN A 77 23.20 5.31 -18.10
N SER A 78 24.35 5.74 -17.59
CA SER A 78 24.50 6.08 -16.18
C SER A 78 24.55 7.61 -16.04
N ALA A 79 23.62 8.16 -15.24
CA ALA A 79 23.58 9.57 -14.91
C ALA A 79 23.63 9.75 -13.39
N GLU A 80 24.19 10.86 -12.93
CA GLU A 80 24.20 11.22 -11.52
C GLU A 80 22.78 11.42 -10.99
N GLU A 81 21.95 12.11 -11.77
CA GLU A 81 20.51 12.22 -11.53
C GLU A 81 19.76 11.16 -12.32
N HIS A 82 19.00 10.36 -11.66
CA HIS A 82 18.23 9.30 -12.30
C HIS A 82 17.00 8.91 -11.46
N SER A 83 16.14 8.10 -12.04
CA SER A 83 14.92 7.64 -11.37
C SER A 83 14.53 6.23 -11.78
N PHE A 84 13.81 5.55 -10.92
CA PHE A 84 13.22 4.26 -11.23
C PHE A 84 11.74 4.21 -10.84
N LEU A 85 11.02 3.32 -11.52
CA LEU A 85 9.67 2.95 -11.12
C LEU A 85 9.71 1.66 -10.32
N HIS A 86 9.04 1.66 -9.19
CA HIS A 86 8.90 0.52 -8.31
C HIS A 86 7.47 -0.01 -8.35
N ILE A 87 7.33 -1.29 -8.58
CA ILE A 87 6.12 -2.09 -8.43
C ILE A 87 6.44 -3.37 -7.69
N SER A 88 5.42 -4.02 -7.13
CA SER A 88 5.53 -5.27 -6.40
C SER A 88 4.21 -6.04 -6.41
N ASP A 89 4.28 -7.32 -6.05
CA ASP A 89 3.09 -8.12 -5.73
C ASP A 89 2.03 -8.13 -6.86
N SER A 90 2.47 -8.19 -8.11
CA SER A 90 1.56 -8.12 -9.27
C SER A 90 0.69 -9.35 -9.45
N GLU A 91 1.12 -10.51 -8.96
CA GLU A 91 0.37 -11.78 -8.93
C GLU A 91 -0.42 -12.07 -10.24
N VAL A 92 0.24 -11.95 -11.37
CA VAL A 92 -0.40 -11.82 -12.69
C VAL A 92 -1.13 -13.07 -13.20
N GLY A 93 -0.82 -14.26 -12.76
CA GLY A 93 -1.48 -15.46 -13.23
C GLY A 93 -1.39 -15.67 -14.77
N GLU A 94 -2.36 -16.39 -15.34
CA GLU A 94 -2.37 -16.72 -16.77
C GLU A 94 -2.71 -15.56 -17.69
N SER A 95 -3.39 -14.52 -17.19
CA SER A 95 -3.80 -13.35 -17.97
C SER A 95 -2.67 -12.36 -18.24
N GLY A 96 -1.55 -12.49 -17.51
CA GLY A 96 -0.42 -11.57 -17.62
C GLY A 96 -0.72 -10.18 -17.06
N CYS A 97 0.06 -9.18 -17.50
CA CYS A 97 0.00 -7.81 -17.01
C CYS A 97 -0.95 -6.89 -17.79
N ILE A 98 -1.83 -7.41 -18.62
CA ILE A 98 -2.64 -6.63 -19.58
C ILE A 98 -3.46 -5.53 -18.90
N SER A 99 -4.01 -5.81 -17.71
CA SER A 99 -4.92 -4.88 -17.02
C SER A 99 -4.30 -3.53 -16.63
N TRP A 100 -2.97 -3.47 -16.48
CA TRP A 100 -2.25 -2.26 -16.06
C TRP A 100 -1.02 -1.95 -16.92
N MET A 101 -0.76 -2.71 -17.96
CA MET A 101 0.44 -2.57 -18.78
C MET A 101 0.45 -1.28 -19.61
N ASP A 102 -0.67 -0.84 -20.15
CA ASP A 102 -0.75 0.42 -20.88
C ASP A 102 -0.49 1.62 -19.97
N PHE A 103 -0.98 1.56 -18.73
CA PHE A 103 -0.67 2.54 -17.71
C PHE A 103 0.83 2.54 -17.37
N MET A 104 1.46 1.36 -17.26
CA MET A 104 2.90 1.25 -17.02
C MET A 104 3.73 1.85 -18.16
N LYS A 105 3.40 1.53 -19.42
CA LYS A 105 4.07 2.10 -20.61
C LYS A 105 3.98 3.63 -20.62
N LYS A 106 2.78 4.15 -20.40
CA LYS A 106 2.55 5.60 -20.31
C LYS A 106 3.38 6.22 -19.19
N THR A 107 3.38 5.61 -18.00
CA THR A 107 4.12 6.09 -16.83
C THR A 107 5.63 6.14 -17.09
N VAL A 108 6.21 5.10 -17.69
CA VAL A 108 7.64 5.08 -18.04
C VAL A 108 7.98 6.28 -18.93
N GLN A 109 7.17 6.56 -19.95
CA GLN A 109 7.41 7.64 -20.92
C GLN A 109 7.24 9.03 -20.30
N GLU A 110 6.15 9.26 -19.56
CA GLU A 110 5.84 10.56 -18.95
C GLU A 110 6.82 10.91 -17.83
N GLU A 111 7.20 9.91 -17.02
CA GLU A 111 8.10 10.08 -15.88
C GLU A 111 9.58 9.99 -16.25
N LYS A 112 9.90 9.57 -17.49
CA LYS A 112 11.27 9.41 -17.99
C LYS A 112 12.14 8.59 -17.04
N ALA A 113 11.59 7.46 -16.57
CA ALA A 113 12.32 6.57 -15.68
C ALA A 113 13.49 5.91 -16.39
N ASP A 114 14.61 5.71 -15.68
CA ASP A 114 15.80 5.06 -16.23
C ASP A 114 15.71 3.54 -16.20
N PHE A 115 14.96 2.98 -15.26
CA PHE A 115 14.65 1.55 -15.19
C PHE A 115 13.37 1.29 -14.36
N VAL A 116 12.92 0.04 -14.40
CA VAL A 116 11.83 -0.49 -13.59
C VAL A 116 12.37 -1.59 -12.68
N ILE A 117 11.94 -1.60 -11.43
CA ILE A 117 12.18 -2.68 -10.48
C ILE A 117 10.87 -3.29 -10.01
N HIS A 118 10.75 -4.61 -10.09
CA HIS A 118 9.67 -5.39 -9.49
C HIS A 118 10.22 -6.16 -8.28
N THR A 119 9.71 -5.88 -7.10
CA THR A 119 10.24 -6.45 -5.85
C THR A 119 9.55 -7.76 -5.44
N GLY A 120 9.23 -8.61 -6.39
CA GLY A 120 8.80 -9.99 -6.12
C GLY A 120 7.28 -10.19 -6.06
N ASP A 121 6.88 -11.45 -5.90
CA ASP A 121 5.50 -11.94 -5.99
C ASP A 121 4.85 -11.63 -7.35
N ILE A 122 5.52 -12.13 -8.41
CA ILE A 122 4.98 -12.16 -9.77
C ILE A 122 3.89 -13.23 -9.86
N CYS A 123 4.07 -14.31 -9.15
CA CYS A 123 3.21 -15.48 -8.93
C CYS A 123 2.97 -16.41 -10.10
N ALA A 124 2.89 -17.67 -9.70
CA ALA A 124 2.55 -18.88 -10.43
C ALA A 124 3.32 -19.13 -11.74
N GLU A 125 3.47 -20.35 -12.13
CA GLU A 125 4.28 -20.75 -13.29
C GLU A 125 3.94 -19.95 -14.56
N LYS A 126 2.67 -19.97 -14.95
CA LYS A 126 2.23 -19.27 -16.18
C LYS A 126 2.34 -17.75 -16.05
N GLY A 127 2.13 -17.22 -14.84
CA GLY A 127 2.32 -15.81 -14.55
C GLY A 127 3.76 -15.36 -14.73
N LEU A 128 4.73 -16.17 -14.28
CA LEU A 128 6.15 -15.88 -14.49
C LEU A 128 6.50 -15.78 -15.99
N TYR A 129 6.04 -16.72 -16.82
CA TYR A 129 6.25 -16.65 -18.27
C TYR A 129 5.57 -15.42 -18.89
N LYS A 130 4.31 -15.19 -18.55
CA LYS A 130 3.52 -14.07 -19.11
C LYS A 130 4.06 -12.70 -18.69
N HIS A 131 4.45 -12.54 -17.43
CA HIS A 131 5.04 -11.29 -16.96
C HIS A 131 6.34 -10.98 -17.70
N ARG A 132 7.18 -12.00 -17.97
CA ARG A 132 8.40 -11.83 -18.73
C ARG A 132 8.14 -11.41 -20.17
N GLU A 133 7.10 -11.94 -20.83
CA GLU A 133 6.69 -11.53 -22.17
C GLU A 133 6.17 -10.09 -22.20
N ASP A 134 5.39 -9.70 -21.19
CA ASP A 134 4.70 -8.42 -21.14
C ASP A 134 5.61 -7.27 -20.69
N MET A 135 6.55 -7.53 -19.77
CA MET A 135 7.31 -6.51 -19.05
C MET A 135 8.83 -6.69 -19.22
N ASN A 136 9.34 -6.12 -20.29
CA ASN A 136 10.74 -6.19 -20.69
C ASN A 136 11.15 -4.89 -21.38
N PHE A 137 12.41 -4.80 -21.83
CA PHE A 137 12.95 -3.62 -22.52
C PHE A 137 12.21 -3.30 -23.82
N GLU A 138 11.86 -4.33 -24.60
CA GLU A 138 11.19 -4.17 -25.91
C GLU A 138 9.80 -3.54 -25.75
N THR A 139 9.11 -3.84 -24.65
CA THR A 139 7.78 -3.31 -24.36
C THR A 139 7.79 -1.96 -23.68
N LEU A 140 8.76 -1.71 -22.80
CA LEU A 140 8.83 -0.49 -21.96
C LEU A 140 9.83 0.55 -22.45
N GLY A 141 10.85 0.15 -23.21
CA GLY A 141 11.92 1.03 -23.66
C GLY A 141 12.98 1.35 -22.58
N VAL A 142 12.86 0.74 -21.40
CA VAL A 142 13.81 0.87 -20.29
C VAL A 142 14.15 -0.50 -19.69
N PRO A 143 15.32 -0.68 -19.07
CA PRO A 143 15.66 -1.91 -18.36
C PRO A 143 14.64 -2.28 -17.28
N VAL A 144 14.37 -3.56 -17.11
CA VAL A 144 13.55 -4.12 -16.05
C VAL A 144 14.38 -5.08 -15.21
N ARG A 145 14.27 -4.99 -13.90
CA ARG A 145 14.93 -5.88 -12.94
C ARG A 145 13.92 -6.40 -11.92
N TYR A 146 14.25 -7.52 -11.29
CA TYR A 146 13.33 -8.27 -10.45
C TYR A 146 14.03 -8.75 -9.18
N THR A 147 13.28 -8.89 -8.08
CA THR A 147 13.69 -9.68 -6.91
C THR A 147 12.77 -10.89 -6.76
N LEU A 148 13.25 -11.94 -6.11
CA LEU A 148 12.48 -13.16 -5.85
C LEU A 148 11.57 -12.95 -4.64
N GLY A 149 10.24 -13.12 -4.80
CA GLY A 149 9.25 -13.13 -3.74
C GLY A 149 8.90 -14.55 -3.27
N ASN A 150 8.09 -14.68 -2.20
CA ASN A 150 7.74 -15.99 -1.63
C ASN A 150 6.75 -16.77 -2.48
N HIS A 151 5.93 -16.10 -3.29
CA HIS A 151 5.00 -16.74 -4.24
C HIS A 151 5.65 -17.10 -5.59
N ASP A 152 6.88 -16.67 -5.86
CA ASP A 152 7.60 -16.98 -7.10
C ASP A 152 8.29 -18.35 -7.09
N PHE A 153 8.15 -19.11 -6.01
CA PHE A 153 8.64 -20.46 -5.90
C PHE A 153 7.65 -21.43 -6.54
N TRP A 154 8.14 -22.21 -7.52
CA TRP A 154 7.32 -23.18 -8.25
C TRP A 154 7.75 -24.63 -7.97
N ASP A 155 7.04 -25.60 -8.56
CA ASP A 155 7.32 -27.02 -8.39
C ASP A 155 8.69 -27.40 -8.97
N GLY A 156 9.35 -28.37 -8.34
CA GLY A 156 10.65 -28.89 -8.71
C GLY A 156 11.48 -29.23 -7.47
N GLU A 157 12.73 -29.58 -7.68
CA GLU A 157 13.66 -29.87 -6.58
C GLU A 157 13.90 -28.63 -5.72
N TYR A 158 14.03 -27.48 -6.38
CA TYR A 158 14.18 -26.16 -5.74
C TYR A 158 13.24 -25.15 -6.38
N GLY A 159 12.42 -24.51 -5.56
CA GLY A 159 11.32 -23.67 -6.03
C GLY A 159 11.73 -22.44 -6.84
N GLN A 160 12.90 -21.84 -6.55
CA GLN A 160 13.39 -20.68 -7.28
C GLN A 160 13.96 -20.98 -8.67
N LYS A 161 14.12 -22.25 -9.07
CA LYS A 161 14.81 -22.63 -10.30
C LYS A 161 14.15 -22.07 -11.58
N LEU A 162 12.83 -22.02 -11.61
CA LEU A 162 12.10 -21.42 -12.72
C LEU A 162 12.36 -19.90 -12.79
N TYR A 163 12.35 -19.22 -11.66
CA TYR A 163 12.69 -17.80 -11.58
C TYR A 163 14.12 -17.54 -12.10
N GLU A 164 15.11 -18.30 -11.63
CA GLU A 164 16.50 -18.17 -12.09
C GLU A 164 16.65 -18.41 -13.60
N THR A 165 15.82 -19.28 -14.16
CA THR A 165 15.81 -19.55 -15.61
C THR A 165 15.26 -18.36 -16.40
N LEU A 166 14.20 -17.72 -15.91
CA LEU A 166 13.48 -16.67 -16.62
C LEU A 166 14.03 -15.25 -16.36
N TYR A 167 14.50 -14.99 -15.13
CA TYR A 167 14.83 -13.64 -14.69
C TYR A 167 16.31 -13.47 -14.29
N GLY A 168 17.07 -14.55 -14.19
CA GLY A 168 18.50 -14.53 -13.85
C GLY A 168 18.78 -14.72 -12.37
N PRO A 169 19.92 -14.23 -11.88
CA PRO A 169 20.37 -14.50 -10.50
C PRO A 169 19.43 -13.91 -9.46
N ILE A 170 19.32 -14.60 -8.31
CA ILE A 170 18.54 -14.13 -7.15
C ILE A 170 19.29 -13.07 -6.33
N CYS A 171 20.63 -13.01 -6.46
CA CYS A 171 21.48 -11.98 -5.87
C CYS A 171 22.27 -11.30 -7.00
N TYR A 172 22.17 -9.99 -7.12
CA TYR A 172 22.93 -9.21 -8.08
C TYR A 172 23.00 -7.73 -7.67
N SER A 173 23.91 -7.00 -8.30
CA SER A 173 24.05 -5.56 -8.11
C SER A 173 24.30 -4.84 -9.43
N PHE A 174 24.14 -3.54 -9.44
CA PHE A 174 24.54 -2.66 -10.54
C PHE A 174 24.71 -1.23 -10.05
N ASP A 175 25.48 -0.44 -10.78
CA ASP A 175 25.73 0.96 -10.45
C ASP A 175 25.01 1.90 -11.43
N LEU A 176 24.39 2.96 -10.91
CA LEU A 176 24.00 4.16 -11.66
C LEU A 176 24.44 5.39 -10.89
N GLY A 177 25.21 6.27 -11.55
CA GLY A 177 25.81 7.42 -10.87
C GLY A 177 26.56 7.00 -9.61
N ASN A 178 26.27 7.65 -8.49
CA ASN A 178 26.88 7.35 -7.20
C ASN A 178 26.11 6.30 -6.38
N ILE A 179 25.09 5.66 -6.95
CA ILE A 179 24.29 4.66 -6.25
C ILE A 179 24.69 3.25 -6.69
N HIS A 180 24.89 2.40 -5.71
CA HIS A 180 25.05 0.96 -5.86
C HIS A 180 23.72 0.28 -5.50
N TYR A 181 23.05 -0.29 -6.48
CA TYR A 181 21.80 -1.01 -6.33
C TYR A 181 22.06 -2.49 -6.10
N VAL A 182 21.45 -3.05 -5.10
CA VAL A 182 21.57 -4.45 -4.69
C VAL A 182 20.22 -5.12 -4.71
N ALA A 183 20.10 -6.28 -5.33
CA ALA A 183 18.91 -7.13 -5.27
C ALA A 183 19.20 -8.38 -4.42
N LEU A 184 18.34 -8.63 -3.45
CA LEU A 184 18.40 -9.78 -2.56
C LEU A 184 17.11 -10.61 -2.64
N PRO A 185 17.20 -11.96 -2.56
CA PRO A 185 16.03 -12.82 -2.53
C PRO A 185 15.32 -12.73 -1.17
N ILE A 186 14.06 -13.15 -1.14
CA ILE A 186 13.39 -13.41 0.12
C ILE A 186 14.10 -14.55 0.88
N LYS A 187 14.23 -14.41 2.20
CA LYS A 187 14.93 -15.39 3.04
C LYS A 187 14.19 -16.74 3.19
N LEU A 188 12.86 -16.71 3.09
CA LEU A 188 12.00 -17.88 3.21
C LEU A 188 10.94 -17.86 2.11
N GLY A 189 11.00 -18.81 1.19
CA GLY A 189 9.99 -19.01 0.18
C GLY A 189 8.91 -20.00 0.62
N GLN A 190 7.84 -20.09 -0.15
CA GLN A 190 6.75 -21.07 0.10
C GLN A 190 7.13 -22.51 -0.20
N ARG A 191 8.25 -22.74 -0.86
CA ARG A 191 8.79 -24.07 -1.22
C ARG A 191 10.27 -24.15 -0.87
N ARG A 192 10.84 -25.36 -0.96
CA ARG A 192 12.26 -25.58 -0.68
C ARG A 192 13.15 -24.72 -1.58
N SER A 193 14.10 -24.01 -0.96
CA SER A 193 15.11 -23.21 -1.63
C SER A 193 16.37 -24.03 -1.93
N GLY A 194 17.01 -23.76 -3.05
CA GLY A 194 18.36 -24.23 -3.39
C GLY A 194 19.48 -23.44 -2.72
N TYR A 195 19.14 -22.30 -2.09
CA TYR A 195 20.03 -21.45 -1.32
C TYR A 195 19.67 -21.50 0.16
N LYS A 196 20.63 -21.13 0.99
CA LYS A 196 20.43 -20.95 2.44
C LYS A 196 20.29 -19.48 2.77
N ARG A 197 19.75 -19.19 3.95
CA ARG A 197 19.58 -17.80 4.42
C ARG A 197 20.89 -17.03 4.46
N GLU A 198 21.96 -17.69 4.89
CA GLU A 198 23.29 -17.10 4.97
C GLU A 198 23.96 -16.85 3.61
N ASP A 199 23.55 -17.51 2.54
CA ASP A 199 24.20 -17.41 1.23
C ASP A 199 24.05 -15.99 0.62
N SER A 200 22.86 -15.40 0.70
CA SER A 200 22.63 -14.04 0.23
C SER A 200 23.40 -12.99 1.04
N ASP A 201 23.54 -13.21 2.35
CA ASP A 201 24.31 -12.30 3.20
C ASP A 201 25.81 -12.42 2.94
N LEU A 202 26.31 -13.64 2.69
CA LEU A 202 27.71 -13.86 2.31
C LEU A 202 28.03 -13.23 0.95
N TRP A 203 27.13 -13.42 -0.04
CA TRP A 203 27.26 -12.76 -1.33
C TRP A 203 27.29 -11.23 -1.18
N LEU A 204 26.35 -10.66 -0.41
CA LEU A 204 26.28 -9.23 -0.17
C LEU A 204 27.55 -8.70 0.48
N LYS A 205 28.11 -9.43 1.44
CA LYS A 205 29.40 -9.09 2.08
C LYS A 205 30.53 -9.00 1.05
N ASN A 206 30.59 -9.95 0.12
CA ASN A 206 31.58 -9.97 -0.95
C ASN A 206 31.38 -8.83 -1.94
N ASP A 207 30.14 -8.53 -2.31
CA ASP A 207 29.79 -7.46 -3.20
C ASP A 207 30.11 -6.08 -2.60
N LEU A 208 29.67 -5.82 -1.35
CA LEU A 208 29.98 -4.58 -0.62
C LEU A 208 31.49 -4.36 -0.41
N ALA A 209 32.28 -5.43 -0.30
CA ALA A 209 33.74 -5.31 -0.22
C ALA A 209 34.39 -4.76 -1.51
N THR A 210 33.68 -4.77 -2.63
CA THR A 210 34.12 -4.23 -3.92
C THR A 210 33.78 -2.75 -4.11
N LEU A 211 33.04 -2.13 -3.18
CA LEU A 211 32.55 -0.77 -3.35
C LEU A 211 33.64 0.27 -3.21
N GLU A 212 33.60 1.24 -4.10
CA GLU A 212 34.40 2.46 -3.95
C GLU A 212 33.92 3.29 -2.77
N ARG A 213 34.87 3.95 -2.11
CA ARG A 213 34.56 4.79 -0.95
C ARG A 213 33.63 5.94 -1.34
N GLY A 214 32.51 6.08 -0.61
CA GLY A 214 31.55 7.18 -0.78
C GLY A 214 30.33 6.81 -1.62
N LYS A 215 30.30 5.65 -2.25
CA LYS A 215 29.07 5.12 -2.87
C LYS A 215 27.96 4.97 -1.84
N ARG A 216 26.73 5.28 -2.25
CA ARG A 216 25.51 5.02 -1.47
C ARG A 216 24.88 3.73 -1.95
N VAL A 217 24.18 3.04 -1.06
CA VAL A 217 23.55 1.74 -1.35
C VAL A 217 22.02 1.86 -1.31
N ILE A 218 21.33 1.26 -2.28
CA ILE A 218 19.89 1.01 -2.25
C ILE A 218 19.69 -0.49 -2.39
N VAL A 219 18.95 -1.10 -1.46
CA VAL A 219 18.65 -2.53 -1.48
C VAL A 219 17.21 -2.74 -1.97
N PHE A 220 17.04 -3.65 -2.90
CA PHE A 220 15.79 -4.22 -3.35
C PHE A 220 15.63 -5.62 -2.79
N SER A 221 14.52 -5.92 -2.19
CA SER A 221 14.15 -7.27 -1.77
C SER A 221 12.63 -7.41 -1.76
N HIS A 222 12.13 -8.61 -1.55
CA HIS A 222 10.68 -8.76 -1.41
C HIS A 222 10.20 -8.40 0.00
N ASP A 223 11.02 -8.64 1.03
CA ASP A 223 10.67 -8.43 2.43
C ASP A 223 11.53 -7.34 3.09
N LEU A 224 11.02 -6.78 4.18
CA LEU A 224 11.72 -5.76 4.97
C LEU A 224 12.83 -6.38 5.82
N CYS A 225 13.99 -5.75 5.84
CA CYS A 225 15.12 -6.13 6.72
C CYS A 225 14.93 -5.67 8.16
N GLU A 226 14.11 -4.66 8.38
CA GLU A 226 13.98 -4.02 9.69
C GLU A 226 13.05 -4.81 10.60
N ASP A 227 13.60 -5.79 11.33
CA ASP A 227 12.83 -6.66 12.22
C ASP A 227 13.17 -6.49 13.71
N ASP A 228 14.15 -5.68 14.07
CA ASP A 228 14.57 -5.44 15.46
C ASP A 228 14.86 -3.95 15.78
N GLU A 229 15.22 -3.67 17.04
CA GLU A 229 15.54 -2.32 17.50
C GLU A 229 16.76 -1.70 16.80
N GLU A 230 17.70 -2.54 16.38
CA GLU A 230 18.92 -2.07 15.71
C GLU A 230 18.68 -1.71 14.24
N GLY A 231 17.70 -2.33 13.57
CA GLY A 231 17.34 -2.13 12.16
C GLY A 231 18.50 -2.29 11.16
N PHE A 232 18.22 -2.75 9.95
CA PHE A 232 19.18 -2.87 8.84
C PHE A 232 20.45 -3.66 9.16
N VAL A 233 20.37 -4.62 10.09
CA VAL A 233 21.47 -5.53 10.44
C VAL A 233 21.13 -6.94 9.99
N LEU A 234 21.88 -7.47 9.02
CA LEU A 234 21.74 -8.84 8.54
C LEU A 234 22.53 -9.79 9.45
N ARG A 235 21.87 -10.79 10.05
CA ARG A 235 22.41 -11.62 11.11
C ARG A 235 22.64 -13.09 10.72
N ASP A 236 22.38 -13.45 9.47
CA ASP A 236 22.60 -14.82 9.00
C ASP A 236 24.10 -15.13 8.73
N THR A 237 24.99 -14.13 8.91
CA THR A 237 26.44 -14.29 8.86
C THR A 237 27.13 -13.85 10.15
N PHE A 238 28.39 -14.29 10.34
CA PHE A 238 29.23 -13.81 11.43
C PHE A 238 30.54 -13.24 10.88
N PRO A 239 30.93 -11.98 11.24
CA PRO A 239 30.10 -11.02 11.98
C PRO A 239 28.86 -10.59 11.15
N PRO A 240 27.80 -10.11 11.83
CA PRO A 240 26.63 -9.53 11.16
C PRO A 240 27.01 -8.35 10.27
N ILE A 241 26.18 -8.06 9.25
CA ILE A 241 26.40 -6.94 8.35
C ILE A 241 25.49 -5.78 8.79
N ASP A 242 26.07 -4.72 9.32
CA ASP A 242 25.35 -3.48 9.61
C ASP A 242 25.38 -2.57 8.37
N LEU A 243 24.30 -2.58 7.61
CA LEU A 243 24.17 -1.82 6.37
C LEU A 243 24.23 -0.30 6.57
N LYS A 244 23.95 0.20 7.78
CA LYS A 244 24.10 1.63 8.11
C LYS A 244 25.55 2.10 7.92
N THR A 245 26.53 1.20 8.16
CA THR A 245 27.96 1.49 8.00
C THR A 245 28.43 1.44 6.53
N HIS A 246 27.60 0.89 5.65
CA HIS A 246 27.88 0.77 4.20
C HIS A 246 27.18 1.85 3.36
N GLY A 247 26.67 2.91 4.00
CA GLY A 247 26.05 4.03 3.27
C GLY A 247 24.64 3.72 2.72
N LEU A 248 23.90 2.81 3.35
CA LEU A 248 22.52 2.52 2.96
C LEU A 248 21.68 3.79 2.90
N LEU A 249 21.01 4.02 1.80
CA LEU A 249 20.11 5.14 1.57
C LEU A 249 18.65 4.70 1.66
N ALA A 250 18.32 3.55 1.09
CA ALA A 250 16.96 3.03 1.10
C ALA A 250 16.93 1.50 1.06
N TRP A 251 15.87 0.95 1.67
CA TRP A 251 15.41 -0.43 1.52
C TRP A 251 14.04 -0.39 0.83
N VAL A 252 13.97 -0.92 -0.39
CA VAL A 252 12.77 -0.91 -1.24
C VAL A 252 12.25 -2.33 -1.34
N PHE A 253 10.99 -2.54 -0.99
CA PHE A 253 10.45 -3.88 -0.82
C PHE A 253 8.95 -3.98 -1.17
N GLY A 254 8.42 -5.21 -1.22
CA GLY A 254 7.03 -5.56 -1.48
C GLY A 254 6.36 -6.24 -0.27
N HIS A 255 5.64 -7.34 -0.53
CA HIS A 255 5.10 -8.29 0.45
C HIS A 255 3.95 -7.79 1.32
N TYR A 256 3.93 -6.51 1.69
CA TYR A 256 2.92 -5.96 2.61
C TYR A 256 1.70 -5.41 1.91
N HIS A 257 1.74 -5.26 0.60
CA HIS A 257 0.65 -4.70 -0.21
C HIS A 257 0.12 -3.36 0.33
N VAL A 258 1.01 -2.44 0.68
CA VAL A 258 0.65 -1.11 1.17
C VAL A 258 1.50 -0.02 0.53
N ASN A 259 0.96 1.18 0.39
CA ASN A 259 1.74 2.34 0.01
C ASN A 259 2.37 2.95 1.27
N TRP A 260 3.60 2.57 1.57
CA TRP A 260 4.29 2.99 2.77
C TRP A 260 5.68 3.56 2.47
N LEU A 261 5.99 4.66 3.11
CA LEU A 261 7.32 5.26 3.12
C LEU A 261 7.60 5.88 4.47
N ASN A 262 8.64 5.42 5.15
CA ASN A 262 9.16 6.05 6.34
C ASN A 262 10.67 6.22 6.28
N GLU A 263 11.21 7.03 7.18
CA GLU A 263 12.64 7.23 7.37
C GLU A 263 13.02 6.82 8.80
N LYS A 264 14.01 5.97 8.93
CA LYS A 264 14.58 5.56 10.21
C LYS A 264 16.11 5.55 10.10
N TYR A 265 16.80 6.18 11.04
CA TYR A 265 18.25 6.36 11.01
C TYR A 265 18.79 7.08 9.74
N GLY A 266 18.01 7.93 9.10
CA GLY A 266 18.35 8.54 7.81
C GLY A 266 18.29 7.59 6.63
N ILE A 267 17.61 6.45 6.78
CA ILE A 267 17.41 5.41 5.75
C ILE A 267 15.93 5.29 5.46
N PHE A 268 15.58 5.24 4.18
CA PHE A 268 14.19 5.12 3.73
C PHE A 268 13.77 3.65 3.64
N ASN A 269 12.62 3.32 4.25
CA ASN A 269 11.87 2.10 4.00
C ASN A 269 10.74 2.43 3.00
N ILE A 270 10.70 1.73 1.87
CA ILE A 270 9.79 2.04 0.77
C ILE A 270 9.04 0.78 0.35
N ASN A 271 7.73 0.76 0.58
CA ASN A 271 6.81 -0.26 0.09
C ASN A 271 5.79 0.34 -0.87
N THR A 272 5.30 -0.47 -1.82
CA THR A 272 4.29 -0.03 -2.78
C THR A 272 3.18 -1.07 -2.84
N ALA A 273 1.92 -0.60 -2.85
CA ALA A 273 0.75 -1.43 -3.05
C ALA A 273 0.75 -2.04 -4.46
N ARG A 274 -0.04 -3.07 -4.64
CA ARG A 274 -0.20 -3.75 -5.95
C ARG A 274 -0.60 -2.76 -7.04
N PRO A 275 -0.07 -2.90 -8.26
CA PRO A 275 -0.34 -1.95 -9.34
C PRO A 275 -1.75 -2.09 -9.95
N ASP A 276 -2.44 -3.20 -9.68
CA ASP A 276 -3.74 -3.55 -10.26
C ASP A 276 -4.93 -3.40 -9.31
N VAL A 277 -4.77 -3.77 -8.03
CA VAL A 277 -5.86 -3.84 -7.04
C VAL A 277 -5.62 -3.01 -5.79
N GLY A 278 -4.47 -2.35 -5.68
CA GLY A 278 -4.14 -1.55 -4.50
C GLY A 278 -3.68 -2.38 -3.30
N GLY A 279 -3.84 -1.84 -2.12
CA GLY A 279 -3.34 -2.38 -0.86
C GLY A 279 -4.38 -2.98 0.05
N VAL A 280 -3.91 -3.80 0.98
CA VAL A 280 -4.75 -4.44 2.01
C VAL A 280 -5.30 -3.45 3.04
N ASP A 281 -4.68 -2.29 3.16
CA ASP A 281 -5.08 -1.16 4.00
C ASP A 281 -5.95 -0.14 3.26
N SER A 282 -6.51 -0.51 2.12
CA SER A 282 -7.18 0.38 1.17
C SER A 282 -6.27 1.44 0.53
N SER A 283 -4.95 1.21 0.50
CA SER A 283 -4.05 2.02 -0.31
C SER A 283 -4.43 1.91 -1.79
N PRO A 284 -4.50 3.04 -2.51
CA PRO A 284 -4.83 3.02 -3.93
C PRO A 284 -3.79 2.25 -4.76
N ALA A 285 -4.25 1.59 -5.83
CA ALA A 285 -3.39 0.97 -6.82
C ALA A 285 -2.45 2.02 -7.44
N ALA A 286 -1.14 1.77 -7.41
CA ALA A 286 -0.15 2.77 -7.81
C ALA A 286 1.14 2.16 -8.36
N ILE A 287 1.85 2.98 -9.11
CA ILE A 287 3.26 2.81 -9.43
C ILE A 287 4.03 3.87 -8.63
N ARG A 288 5.12 3.50 -7.97
CA ARG A 288 5.94 4.45 -7.24
C ARG A 288 7.13 4.88 -8.08
N LYS A 289 7.33 6.18 -8.25
CA LYS A 289 8.58 6.74 -8.76
C LYS A 289 9.49 7.11 -7.60
N VAL A 290 10.74 6.67 -7.68
CA VAL A 290 11.82 7.09 -6.80
C VAL A 290 12.88 7.80 -7.64
N SER A 291 13.24 9.01 -7.25
CA SER A 291 14.24 9.83 -7.95
C SER A 291 15.41 10.12 -7.04
N ILE A 292 16.61 10.06 -7.59
CA ILE A 292 17.87 10.36 -6.89
C ILE A 292 18.47 11.60 -7.55
N THR A 293 18.76 12.61 -6.71
CA THR A 293 19.45 13.83 -7.18
C THR A 293 20.97 13.65 -7.27
N ALA A 294 21.65 14.59 -7.91
CA ALA A 294 23.13 14.59 -7.96
C ALA A 294 23.80 14.61 -6.57
N GLU A 295 23.11 15.14 -5.54
CA GLU A 295 23.56 15.12 -4.15
C GLU A 295 23.17 13.85 -3.40
N ASN A 296 22.68 12.83 -4.09
CA ASN A 296 22.19 11.57 -3.52
C ASN A 296 20.98 11.75 -2.58
N LYS A 297 20.14 12.75 -2.80
CA LYS A 297 18.87 12.90 -2.08
C LYS A 297 17.80 12.10 -2.79
N LEU A 298 16.98 11.44 -1.98
CA LEU A 298 15.85 10.66 -2.46
C LEU A 298 14.57 11.49 -2.44
N ASN A 299 13.83 11.43 -3.54
CA ASN A 299 12.43 11.88 -3.62
C ASN A 299 11.57 10.70 -4.09
N SER A 300 10.32 10.67 -3.65
CA SER A 300 9.38 9.62 -4.05
C SER A 300 7.99 10.17 -4.25
N LYS A 301 7.29 9.71 -5.29
CA LYS A 301 5.85 10.00 -5.49
C LYS A 301 5.12 8.74 -5.94
N LEU A 302 3.82 8.69 -5.63
CA LEU A 302 2.89 7.70 -6.16
C LEU A 302 2.21 8.24 -7.41
N ILE A 303 2.06 7.36 -8.40
CA ILE A 303 1.33 7.62 -9.64
C ILE A 303 0.18 6.63 -9.64
N PHE A 304 -1.02 7.13 -9.41
CA PHE A 304 -2.21 6.30 -9.24
C PHE A 304 -2.74 5.82 -10.57
N ASN A 305 -3.14 4.57 -10.60
CA ASN A 305 -3.69 3.96 -11.78
C ASN A 305 -4.98 4.70 -12.22
N ASP A 306 -5.02 5.05 -13.49
CA ASP A 306 -6.20 5.56 -14.21
C ASP A 306 -6.80 6.91 -13.85
N LEU A 307 -6.12 7.75 -13.10
CA LEU A 307 -6.54 9.16 -13.02
C LEU A 307 -6.64 9.85 -14.38
N SER A 308 -6.06 9.24 -15.43
CA SER A 308 -6.24 9.72 -16.81
C SER A 308 -7.65 9.49 -17.40
N LEU A 309 -8.47 8.66 -16.73
CA LEU A 309 -9.87 8.43 -17.10
C LEU A 309 -10.85 9.40 -16.43
N VAL A 310 -10.32 10.37 -15.67
CA VAL A 310 -11.13 11.42 -15.04
C VAL A 310 -11.79 12.28 -16.11
N GLU A 311 -13.11 12.38 -16.03
CA GLU A 311 -13.93 13.23 -16.90
C GLU A 311 -14.08 14.64 -16.34
N ASN A 312 -14.58 15.56 -17.17
CA ASN A 312 -15.04 16.85 -16.67
C ASN A 312 -16.33 16.64 -15.86
N GLY A 313 -16.37 17.19 -14.67
CA GLY A 313 -17.56 17.17 -13.81
C GLY A 313 -18.62 18.20 -14.23
N ASP A 314 -19.78 18.14 -13.57
CA ASP A 314 -20.85 19.12 -13.72
C ASP A 314 -20.45 20.52 -13.22
N GLU A 315 -21.26 21.52 -13.56
CA GLU A 315 -21.09 22.88 -13.06
C GLU A 315 -21.17 22.93 -11.53
N TYR A 316 -20.29 23.69 -10.93
CA TYR A 316 -20.17 23.83 -9.48
C TYR A 316 -20.27 25.30 -9.02
N VAL A 317 -20.58 25.48 -7.75
CA VAL A 317 -20.61 26.82 -7.10
C VAL A 317 -19.19 27.32 -6.83
N TRP A 318 -18.37 26.46 -6.20
CA TRP A 318 -16.94 26.70 -6.00
C TRP A 318 -16.19 25.37 -5.97
N ARG A 319 -14.91 25.41 -6.34
CA ARG A 319 -13.99 24.26 -6.27
C ARG A 319 -12.64 24.74 -5.82
N THR A 320 -12.05 24.02 -4.86
CA THR A 320 -10.72 24.29 -4.32
C THR A 320 -9.89 23.02 -4.31
N ASN A 321 -8.72 23.05 -4.96
CA ASN A 321 -7.74 21.96 -4.88
C ASN A 321 -6.77 22.27 -3.75
N ILE A 322 -6.64 21.35 -2.77
CA ILE A 322 -5.79 21.52 -1.58
C ILE A 322 -4.42 20.83 -1.72
N GLY A 323 -4.11 20.24 -2.89
CA GLY A 323 -2.79 19.74 -3.23
C GLY A 323 -2.39 18.41 -2.58
N GLY A 324 -3.30 17.69 -1.91
CA GLY A 324 -3.11 16.34 -1.37
C GLY A 324 -4.25 15.44 -1.82
N ASN A 325 -4.08 14.11 -1.72
CA ASN A 325 -5.17 13.18 -2.00
C ASN A 325 -6.08 13.05 -0.78
N ILE A 326 -7.39 12.90 -1.00
CA ILE A 326 -8.37 12.66 0.06
C ILE A 326 -8.93 11.24 -0.11
N LEU A 327 -8.73 10.40 0.89
CA LEU A 327 -9.20 9.01 0.85
C LEU A 327 -10.51 8.88 1.67
N PHE A 328 -10.47 8.43 2.90
CA PHE A 328 -11.64 8.26 3.77
C PHE A 328 -11.76 9.38 4.83
N SER A 329 -11.00 10.47 4.68
CA SER A 329 -11.11 11.63 5.54
C SER A 329 -12.39 12.42 5.20
N VAL A 330 -13.49 12.03 5.85
CA VAL A 330 -14.80 12.66 5.64
C VAL A 330 -14.73 14.12 6.05
N PRO A 331 -15.13 15.07 5.17
CA PRO A 331 -15.19 16.47 5.52
C PRO A 331 -16.15 16.72 6.69
N ILE A 332 -15.75 17.55 7.63
CA ILE A 332 -16.56 17.94 8.81
C ILE A 332 -16.86 19.42 8.73
N GLU A 333 -18.12 19.81 8.87
CA GLU A 333 -18.49 21.20 9.00
C GLU A 333 -18.62 21.61 10.47
N LYS A 334 -18.05 22.75 10.84
CA LYS A 334 -18.24 23.40 12.13
C LYS A 334 -18.09 24.94 11.96
N ASN A 335 -19.07 25.68 12.44
CA ASN A 335 -19.05 27.16 12.46
C ASN A 335 -18.78 27.83 11.11
N GLY A 336 -19.34 27.28 10.00
CA GLY A 336 -19.13 27.79 8.65
C GLY A 336 -17.76 27.44 8.06
N LYS A 337 -17.04 26.50 8.65
CA LYS A 337 -15.75 26.01 8.19
C LYS A 337 -15.83 24.52 7.90
N ILE A 338 -15.08 24.06 6.90
CA ILE A 338 -14.96 22.64 6.52
C ILE A 338 -13.54 22.19 6.85
N PHE A 339 -13.43 21.06 7.55
CA PHE A 339 -12.16 20.45 7.92
C PHE A 339 -12.01 19.11 7.20
N VAL A 340 -10.83 18.85 6.62
CA VAL A 340 -10.53 17.63 5.91
C VAL A 340 -9.05 17.26 6.04
N GLY A 341 -8.76 15.97 6.13
CA GLY A 341 -7.40 15.42 6.15
C GLY A 341 -6.94 15.00 4.74
N THR A 342 -5.65 15.09 4.48
CA THR A 342 -5.05 14.64 3.23
C THR A 342 -3.98 13.59 3.44
N MET A 343 -3.80 12.75 2.43
CA MET A 343 -2.73 11.75 2.37
C MET A 343 -1.66 12.16 1.36
N ASP A 344 -0.43 11.80 1.67
CA ASP A 344 0.70 11.77 0.76
C ASP A 344 1.70 10.71 1.27
N ASP A 345 1.74 9.57 0.61
CA ASP A 345 2.65 8.47 0.93
C ASP A 345 3.96 8.55 0.12
N GLY A 346 4.25 9.73 -0.44
CA GLY A 346 5.51 10.08 -1.10
C GLY A 346 6.54 10.70 -0.15
N TYR A 347 7.58 11.29 -0.74
CA TYR A 347 8.60 12.06 -0.02
C TYR A 347 9.19 13.15 -0.93
N PRO A 348 9.33 14.42 -0.47
CA PRO A 348 8.86 14.92 0.84
C PRO A 348 7.32 14.85 0.92
N LYS A 349 6.79 14.63 2.12
CA LYS A 349 5.35 14.51 2.34
C LYS A 349 4.65 15.84 2.30
N ASN A 350 3.46 15.89 1.70
CA ASN A 350 2.59 17.07 1.64
C ASN A 350 1.18 16.71 2.16
N CYS A 351 1.11 16.16 3.36
CA CYS A 351 -0.15 15.78 4.02
C CYS A 351 -0.48 16.70 5.21
N GLY A 352 -1.69 16.60 5.69
CA GLY A 352 -2.14 17.35 6.86
C GLY A 352 -3.63 17.57 6.92
N VAL A 353 -4.03 18.48 7.79
CA VAL A 353 -5.41 18.93 7.98
C VAL A 353 -5.56 20.31 7.35
N TYR A 354 -6.63 20.47 6.58
CA TYR A 354 -7.01 21.74 5.98
C TYR A 354 -8.33 22.22 6.57
N CYS A 355 -8.41 23.53 6.74
CA CYS A 355 -9.63 24.24 7.07
C CYS A 355 -10.01 25.17 5.93
N ILE A 356 -11.25 25.07 5.46
CA ILE A 356 -11.77 25.77 4.29
C ILE A 356 -13.02 26.54 4.71
N ASP A 357 -13.20 27.76 4.20
CA ASP A 357 -14.43 28.52 4.36
C ASP A 357 -15.57 27.84 3.58
N ALA A 358 -16.66 27.48 4.26
CA ALA A 358 -17.76 26.72 3.66
C ALA A 358 -18.57 27.51 2.62
N ALA A 359 -18.51 28.86 2.67
CA ALA A 359 -19.25 29.70 1.75
C ALA A 359 -18.48 29.96 0.45
N SER A 360 -17.19 30.26 0.54
CA SER A 360 -16.32 30.65 -0.58
C SER A 360 -15.46 29.51 -1.13
N GLY A 361 -15.14 28.50 -0.32
CA GLY A 361 -14.16 27.47 -0.65
C GLY A 361 -12.70 27.89 -0.40
N ASP A 362 -12.44 29.09 0.17
CA ASP A 362 -11.09 29.54 0.41
C ASP A 362 -10.40 28.73 1.51
N VAL A 363 -9.12 28.41 1.31
CA VAL A 363 -8.30 27.74 2.35
C VAL A 363 -7.97 28.77 3.43
N LEU A 364 -8.45 28.54 4.63
CA LEU A 364 -8.20 29.41 5.79
C LEU A 364 -6.86 29.09 6.45
N TRP A 365 -6.56 27.81 6.63
CA TRP A 365 -5.28 27.35 7.17
C TRP A 365 -4.99 25.88 6.80
N LYS A 366 -3.73 25.49 6.94
CA LYS A 366 -3.22 24.13 6.86
C LYS A 366 -2.39 23.83 8.10
N PHE A 367 -2.61 22.67 8.70
CA PHE A 367 -1.73 22.05 9.70
C PHE A 367 -1.06 20.84 9.06
N ALA A 368 0.29 20.85 8.97
CA ALA A 368 1.06 19.72 8.43
C ALA A 368 1.17 18.60 9.47
N THR A 369 0.75 17.40 9.13
CA THR A 369 0.99 16.20 9.92
C THR A 369 2.29 15.52 9.50
N GLU A 370 2.86 14.66 10.35
CA GLU A 370 4.09 13.94 10.02
C GLU A 370 3.84 12.88 8.95
N ASN A 371 2.64 12.31 8.93
CA ASN A 371 2.22 11.29 7.98
C ASN A 371 0.79 11.53 7.49
N SER A 372 0.38 10.70 6.52
CA SER A 372 -0.93 10.79 5.87
C SER A 372 -2.09 10.72 6.86
N VAL A 373 -3.12 11.55 6.65
CA VAL A 373 -4.41 11.46 7.32
C VAL A 373 -5.38 10.78 6.35
N LYS A 374 -5.62 9.48 6.54
CA LYS A 374 -6.39 8.68 5.59
C LYS A 374 -7.86 8.48 5.97
N ASN A 375 -8.23 8.68 7.24
CA ASN A 375 -9.57 8.37 7.73
C ASN A 375 -10.16 9.52 8.53
N VAL A 376 -11.26 9.23 9.22
CA VAL A 376 -12.05 10.23 9.93
C VAL A 376 -11.29 10.92 11.04
N MET A 377 -11.56 12.21 11.14
CA MET A 377 -11.24 13.07 12.27
C MET A 377 -12.53 13.35 13.05
N GLU A 378 -12.44 13.73 14.29
CA GLU A 378 -13.62 14.10 15.08
C GLU A 378 -13.42 15.37 15.89
N PHE A 379 -14.49 16.16 16.01
CA PHE A 379 -14.58 17.22 16.99
C PHE A 379 -15.20 16.66 18.29
N TYR A 380 -14.54 16.96 19.39
CA TYR A 380 -15.14 16.81 20.72
C TYR A 380 -15.02 18.16 21.44
N GLU A 381 -16.17 18.67 21.90
CA GLU A 381 -16.29 20.07 22.32
C GLU A 381 -15.80 21.01 21.20
N ASP A 382 -14.75 21.81 21.43
CA ASP A 382 -14.19 22.76 20.45
C ASP A 382 -12.83 22.31 19.90
N LEU A 383 -12.42 21.09 20.16
CA LEU A 383 -11.12 20.54 19.75
C LEU A 383 -11.27 19.48 18.68
N LEU A 384 -10.39 19.54 17.68
CA LEU A 384 -10.31 18.58 16.58
C LEU A 384 -9.24 17.53 16.88
N TYR A 385 -9.61 16.26 16.80
CA TYR A 385 -8.75 15.11 17.00
C TYR A 385 -8.50 14.40 15.67
N VAL A 386 -7.23 14.13 15.40
CA VAL A 386 -6.76 13.59 14.13
C VAL A 386 -5.75 12.49 14.40
N GLN A 387 -5.79 11.41 13.65
CA GLN A 387 -4.75 10.37 13.66
C GLN A 387 -4.10 10.29 12.29
N ASP A 388 -2.77 10.19 12.27
CA ASP A 388 -2.03 9.87 11.05
C ASP A 388 -1.74 8.36 10.92
N THR A 389 -1.22 7.95 9.76
CA THR A 389 -0.98 6.54 9.44
C THR A 389 0.12 5.87 10.27
N TYR A 390 0.88 6.62 11.04
CA TYR A 390 1.87 6.08 12.01
C TYR A 390 1.37 6.08 13.45
N GLY A 391 0.07 6.33 13.65
CA GLY A 391 -0.55 6.29 14.95
C GLY A 391 -0.21 7.50 15.82
N ILE A 392 0.21 8.61 15.24
CA ILE A 392 0.28 9.87 15.98
C ILE A 392 -1.11 10.48 16.03
N VAL A 393 -1.60 10.71 17.24
CA VAL A 393 -2.83 11.46 17.50
C VAL A 393 -2.49 12.91 17.78
N TYR A 394 -3.16 13.82 17.09
CA TYR A 394 -3.04 15.25 17.24
C TYR A 394 -4.32 15.84 17.84
N CYS A 395 -4.20 16.82 18.73
CA CYS A 395 -5.29 17.63 19.22
C CYS A 395 -5.07 19.06 18.77
N LEU A 396 -5.99 19.58 17.95
CA LEU A 396 -5.93 20.92 17.37
C LEU A 396 -7.10 21.78 17.85
N THR A 397 -6.87 23.08 17.96
CA THR A 397 -7.96 24.05 18.07
C THR A 397 -8.67 24.21 16.73
N GLU A 398 -9.85 24.82 16.72
CA GLU A 398 -10.55 25.18 15.47
C GLU A 398 -9.73 26.17 14.59
N SER A 399 -8.78 26.90 15.16
CA SER A 399 -7.86 27.77 14.42
C SER A 399 -6.60 27.07 13.89
N GLY A 400 -6.46 25.76 14.12
CA GLY A 400 -5.32 24.96 13.63
C GLY A 400 -4.10 25.01 14.54
N GLU A 401 -4.22 25.49 15.78
CA GLU A 401 -3.13 25.46 16.76
C GLU A 401 -3.02 24.08 17.40
N LEU A 402 -1.80 23.52 17.43
CA LEU A 402 -1.50 22.24 18.08
C LEU A 402 -1.46 22.42 19.60
N LEU A 403 -2.35 21.72 20.31
CA LEU A 403 -2.33 21.68 21.76
C LEU A 403 -1.43 20.55 22.29
N TRP A 404 -1.58 19.38 21.72
CA TRP A 404 -0.71 18.24 22.00
C TRP A 404 -0.70 17.25 20.82
N LYS A 405 0.35 16.45 20.75
CA LYS A 405 0.40 15.24 19.92
C LYS A 405 0.93 14.06 20.73
N ARG A 406 0.44 12.85 20.40
CA ARG A 406 0.80 11.63 21.10
C ARG A 406 1.06 10.50 20.12
N GLN A 407 2.27 9.91 20.17
CA GLN A 407 2.56 8.64 19.53
C GLN A 407 1.87 7.53 20.34
N THR A 408 0.96 6.80 19.71
CA THR A 408 0.20 5.70 20.35
C THR A 408 0.87 4.34 20.17
N VAL A 409 1.80 4.20 19.22
CA VAL A 409 2.60 2.99 19.01
C VAL A 409 3.99 3.20 19.57
N THR A 410 4.42 2.33 20.47
CA THR A 410 5.69 2.47 21.18
C THR A 410 6.78 1.54 20.66
N GLU A 411 6.43 0.37 20.09
CA GLU A 411 7.43 -0.65 19.76
C GLU A 411 7.76 -0.72 18.26
N ARG A 412 6.78 -0.56 17.39
CA ARG A 412 6.98 -0.47 15.92
C ARG A 412 5.89 0.40 15.33
N PRO A 413 6.22 1.42 14.54
CA PRO A 413 5.20 2.15 13.82
C PRO A 413 4.59 1.21 12.79
N HIS A 414 3.40 0.73 13.06
CA HIS A 414 2.58 0.02 12.10
C HIS A 414 1.79 1.02 11.30
N TYR A 415 1.75 0.78 10.00
CA TYR A 415 0.94 1.55 9.12
C TYR A 415 -0.55 1.27 9.39
N THR A 416 -1.34 2.32 9.60
CA THR A 416 -2.77 2.20 9.85
C THR A 416 -3.58 3.17 8.98
N ALA A 417 -4.70 2.69 8.45
CA ALA A 417 -5.70 3.54 7.81
C ALA A 417 -6.86 3.89 8.75
N HIS A 418 -6.72 3.63 10.05
CA HIS A 418 -7.76 3.89 11.06
C HIS A 418 -7.93 5.39 11.34
N GLY A 419 -9.16 5.78 11.72
CA GLY A 419 -9.47 7.10 12.25
C GLY A 419 -9.64 7.09 13.78
N VAL A 420 -9.96 8.25 14.34
CA VAL A 420 -10.26 8.38 15.76
C VAL A 420 -11.76 8.25 16.05
N LEU A 421 -12.08 7.82 17.26
CA LEU A 421 -13.40 7.94 17.87
C LEU A 421 -13.25 8.70 19.19
N VAL A 422 -14.00 9.80 19.40
CA VAL A 422 -13.89 10.59 20.63
C VAL A 422 -15.20 10.60 21.39
N ARG A 423 -15.21 10.07 22.60
CA ARG A 423 -16.40 10.02 23.47
C ARG A 423 -16.01 10.24 24.92
N ASP A 424 -16.81 11.01 25.63
CA ASP A 424 -16.71 11.23 27.09
C ASP A 424 -15.29 11.64 27.56
N GLY A 425 -14.60 12.48 26.78
CA GLY A 425 -13.25 12.93 27.09
C GLY A 425 -12.14 11.91 26.82
N VAL A 426 -12.43 10.83 26.07
CA VAL A 426 -11.47 9.81 25.68
C VAL A 426 -11.39 9.72 24.16
N VAL A 427 -10.17 9.72 23.63
CA VAL A 427 -9.85 9.47 22.22
C VAL A 427 -9.46 7.99 22.09
N TYR A 428 -10.24 7.23 21.34
CA TYR A 428 -9.89 5.86 20.95
C TYR A 428 -9.19 5.89 19.60
N ALA A 429 -8.00 5.31 19.54
CA ALA A 429 -7.15 5.28 18.35
C ALA A 429 -6.57 3.88 18.18
N ALA A 430 -6.48 3.40 16.94
CA ALA A 430 -5.82 2.13 16.63
C ALA A 430 -4.55 2.35 15.86
N SER A 431 -3.61 1.45 16.02
CA SER A 431 -2.41 1.42 15.21
C SER A 431 -1.86 0.00 15.15
N GLY A 432 -1.87 -0.58 13.97
CA GLY A 432 -1.52 -1.97 13.78
C GLY A 432 -2.40 -2.89 14.64
N MET A 433 -1.76 -3.63 15.53
CA MET A 433 -2.44 -4.61 16.40
C MET A 433 -2.87 -4.04 17.77
N GLN A 434 -2.79 -2.73 17.95
CA GLN A 434 -3.10 -2.05 19.22
C GLN A 434 -4.35 -1.19 19.08
N ALA A 435 -5.19 -1.17 20.12
CA ALA A 435 -6.07 -0.02 20.36
C ALA A 435 -5.61 0.68 21.62
N ASN A 436 -5.78 1.97 21.61
CA ASN A 436 -5.35 2.84 22.67
C ASN A 436 -6.51 3.75 23.07
N ALA A 437 -6.63 4.03 24.36
CA ALA A 437 -7.40 5.14 24.85
C ALA A 437 -6.47 6.24 25.32
N VAL A 438 -6.74 7.44 24.91
CA VAL A 438 -5.94 8.62 25.20
C VAL A 438 -6.85 9.67 25.84
N ASP A 439 -6.41 10.29 26.93
CA ASP A 439 -7.14 11.39 27.55
C ASP A 439 -7.22 12.56 26.56
N ALA A 440 -8.42 12.99 26.23
CA ALA A 440 -8.66 14.01 25.23
C ALA A 440 -8.05 15.36 25.57
N LYS A 441 -7.95 15.69 26.85
CA LYS A 441 -7.44 16.98 27.32
C LYS A 441 -5.92 17.02 27.41
N THR A 442 -5.29 15.93 27.87
CA THR A 442 -3.86 15.89 28.19
C THR A 442 -3.02 15.16 27.15
N GLY A 443 -3.61 14.29 26.33
CA GLY A 443 -2.91 13.41 25.43
C GLY A 443 -2.17 12.27 26.14
N GLU A 444 -2.49 11.98 27.41
CA GLU A 444 -1.92 10.84 28.14
C GLU A 444 -2.59 9.54 27.72
N ILE A 445 -1.80 8.47 27.51
CA ILE A 445 -2.33 7.14 27.21
C ILE A 445 -2.92 6.58 28.51
N LEU A 446 -4.24 6.33 28.51
CA LEU A 446 -4.96 5.76 29.63
C LEU A 446 -4.77 4.26 29.69
N TRP A 447 -4.85 3.60 28.53
CA TRP A 447 -4.58 2.18 28.38
C TRP A 447 -4.20 1.84 26.93
N THR A 448 -3.48 0.72 26.78
CA THR A 448 -3.17 0.08 25.50
C THR A 448 -3.61 -1.37 25.57
N SER A 449 -4.37 -1.82 24.59
CA SER A 449 -4.79 -3.21 24.45
C SER A 449 -4.04 -3.85 23.29
N TYR A 450 -3.23 -4.86 23.57
CA TYR A 450 -2.51 -5.68 22.60
C TYR A 450 -3.36 -6.86 22.15
N ARG A 451 -3.29 -7.25 20.86
CA ARG A 451 -4.30 -8.11 20.26
C ARG A 451 -3.84 -9.33 19.57
N VAL A 452 -2.54 -9.64 19.54
CA VAL A 452 -2.06 -10.80 18.83
C VAL A 452 -0.86 -11.42 19.50
N GLU A 453 -0.89 -12.77 19.54
CA GLU A 453 0.29 -13.57 19.82
C GLU A 453 1.38 -13.24 18.80
N ARG A 454 2.60 -13.07 19.28
CA ARG A 454 3.74 -12.44 18.61
C ARG A 454 4.10 -12.94 17.19
N ASP A 455 3.64 -14.12 16.75
CA ASP A 455 4.26 -14.82 15.62
C ASP A 455 3.62 -14.61 14.25
N TRP A 456 2.36 -14.18 14.17
CA TRP A 456 1.63 -14.08 12.90
C TRP A 456 1.39 -12.68 12.39
N THR A 457 1.73 -11.66 13.15
CA THR A 457 1.14 -10.34 12.99
C THR A 457 2.14 -9.21 12.79
N ARG A 458 3.34 -9.55 12.44
CA ARG A 458 4.36 -8.55 12.08
C ARG A 458 3.90 -7.63 10.95
N PHE A 459 2.90 -8.05 10.17
CA PHE A 459 2.57 -7.48 8.88
C PHE A 459 1.08 -7.18 8.65
N LEU A 460 0.22 -7.40 9.63
CA LEU A 460 -1.19 -7.11 9.45
C LEU A 460 -1.44 -5.63 9.64
N CYS A 461 -1.87 -4.99 8.57
CA CYS A 461 -2.41 -3.65 8.61
C CYS A 461 -3.67 -3.61 9.44
N ASP A 462 -3.91 -2.48 10.05
CA ASP A 462 -5.17 -2.22 10.71
C ASP A 462 -6.31 -2.07 9.69
N SER A 463 -7.50 -2.43 10.10
CA SER A 463 -8.70 -2.24 9.29
C SER A 463 -9.03 -0.75 9.16
N ALA A 464 -9.50 -0.33 7.98
CA ALA A 464 -10.08 1.01 7.81
C ALA A 464 -11.47 1.16 8.47
N ALA A 465 -12.03 0.06 8.99
CA ALA A 465 -13.30 0.08 9.72
C ALA A 465 -13.23 0.95 10.98
N LYS A 466 -14.32 1.62 11.29
CA LYS A 466 -14.38 2.49 12.47
C LYS A 466 -14.63 1.70 13.75
N PHE A 467 -14.20 2.26 14.86
CA PHE A 467 -14.58 1.79 16.18
C PHE A 467 -16.09 1.95 16.40
N ILE A 468 -16.68 0.99 17.09
CA ILE A 468 -18.06 1.08 17.58
C ILE A 468 -17.99 1.09 19.10
N LEU A 469 -18.55 2.11 19.72
CA LEU A 469 -18.70 2.21 21.18
C LEU A 469 -20.17 2.08 21.53
N GLU A 470 -20.52 1.01 22.23
CA GLU A 470 -21.90 0.73 22.68
C GLU A 470 -21.89 0.27 24.13
N ASN A 471 -22.64 0.97 24.98
CA ASN A 471 -22.81 0.65 26.42
C ASN A 471 -21.48 0.44 27.18
N GLY A 472 -20.46 1.27 26.90
CA GLY A 472 -19.15 1.19 27.54
C GLY A 472 -18.25 0.05 27.04
N VAL A 473 -18.60 -0.58 25.92
CA VAL A 473 -17.81 -1.62 25.24
C VAL A 473 -17.38 -1.12 23.87
N LEU A 474 -16.09 -1.22 23.58
CA LEU A 474 -15.47 -0.87 22.31
C LEU A 474 -15.36 -2.12 21.45
N TYR A 475 -15.96 -2.08 20.25
CA TYR A 475 -15.94 -3.18 19.27
C TYR A 475 -15.12 -2.79 18.05
N TYR A 476 -14.30 -3.72 17.55
CA TYR A 476 -13.50 -3.52 16.36
C TYR A 476 -12.82 -4.81 15.90
N GLY A 477 -12.37 -4.84 14.66
CA GLY A 477 -11.66 -5.96 14.06
C GLY A 477 -10.25 -5.59 13.63
N THR A 478 -9.49 -6.62 13.30
CA THR A 478 -8.19 -6.51 12.63
C THR A 478 -8.25 -7.21 11.30
N HIS A 479 -7.53 -6.70 10.31
CA HIS A 479 -7.56 -7.21 8.95
C HIS A 479 -7.27 -8.72 8.89
N TRP A 480 -8.15 -9.50 8.27
CA TRP A 480 -8.09 -10.96 8.07
C TRP A 480 -8.01 -11.79 9.35
N SER A 481 -8.16 -11.23 10.52
CA SER A 481 -7.86 -11.93 11.75
C SER A 481 -9.09 -12.14 12.63
N ARG A 482 -9.49 -11.15 13.37
CA ARG A 482 -10.37 -11.34 14.53
C ARG A 482 -11.30 -10.15 14.74
N PHE A 483 -12.34 -10.36 15.50
CA PHE A 483 -13.22 -9.30 15.99
C PHE A 483 -13.26 -9.31 17.51
N PHE A 484 -13.17 -8.13 18.13
CA PHE A 484 -12.98 -7.95 19.57
C PHE A 484 -14.07 -7.10 20.21
N ALA A 485 -14.36 -7.39 21.48
CA ALA A 485 -15.00 -6.48 22.41
C ALA A 485 -14.07 -6.19 23.58
N VAL A 486 -13.91 -4.91 23.89
CA VAL A 486 -12.99 -4.42 24.90
C VAL A 486 -13.75 -3.49 25.85
N ASP A 487 -13.53 -3.62 27.15
CA ASP A 487 -14.03 -2.63 28.10
C ASP A 487 -13.42 -1.26 27.78
N ALA A 488 -14.25 -0.29 27.45
CA ALA A 488 -13.78 1.02 26.98
C ALA A 488 -13.03 1.82 28.04
N LYS A 489 -13.24 1.51 29.33
CA LYS A 489 -12.59 2.20 30.44
C LYS A 489 -11.22 1.62 30.79
N THR A 490 -11.09 0.30 30.69
CA THR A 490 -9.90 -0.42 31.18
C THR A 490 -9.01 -0.98 30.07
N GLY A 491 -9.53 -1.15 28.86
CA GLY A 491 -8.84 -1.82 27.76
C GLY A 491 -8.81 -3.34 27.89
N GLU A 492 -9.50 -3.92 28.88
CA GLU A 492 -9.57 -5.36 29.07
C GLU A 492 -10.41 -6.01 27.98
N THR A 493 -9.90 -7.07 27.35
CA THR A 493 -10.64 -7.85 26.35
C THR A 493 -11.74 -8.65 27.03
N LEU A 494 -12.99 -8.34 26.72
CA LEU A 494 -14.16 -9.04 27.22
C LEU A 494 -14.40 -10.34 26.48
N TRP A 495 -14.26 -10.30 25.16
CA TRP A 495 -14.30 -11.48 24.30
C TRP A 495 -13.58 -11.24 22.97
N GLU A 496 -13.23 -12.33 22.32
CA GLU A 496 -12.60 -12.39 21.01
C GLU A 496 -13.36 -13.40 20.15
N ASN A 497 -13.74 -13.01 18.93
CA ASN A 497 -14.33 -13.90 17.93
C ASN A 497 -13.31 -14.22 16.84
N ARG A 498 -13.02 -15.50 16.64
CA ARG A 498 -12.08 -16.03 15.64
C ARG A 498 -12.78 -16.63 14.41
N ASP A 499 -14.10 -16.71 14.41
CA ASP A 499 -14.87 -17.27 13.30
C ASP A 499 -15.09 -16.27 12.17
N VAL A 500 -14.81 -14.99 12.44
CA VAL A 500 -15.05 -13.87 11.55
C VAL A 500 -13.73 -13.23 11.16
N ALA A 501 -13.31 -13.47 9.92
CA ALA A 501 -12.20 -12.74 9.30
C ALA A 501 -12.70 -11.36 8.88
N HIS A 502 -12.56 -10.39 9.77
CA HIS A 502 -12.95 -9.00 9.52
C HIS A 502 -12.02 -8.34 8.50
N LEU A 503 -12.54 -7.43 7.70
CA LEU A 503 -11.80 -6.62 6.74
C LEU A 503 -11.94 -5.12 7.06
N ASN A 504 -12.23 -4.30 6.07
CA ASN A 504 -12.29 -2.85 6.20
C ASN A 504 -13.69 -2.28 6.47
N SER A 505 -14.74 -3.10 6.39
CA SER A 505 -16.11 -2.63 6.52
C SER A 505 -16.50 -2.38 7.98
N THR A 506 -17.10 -1.23 8.24
CA THR A 506 -17.62 -0.93 9.58
C THR A 506 -18.86 -1.76 9.86
N PRO A 507 -18.91 -2.49 10.99
CA PRO A 507 -20.08 -3.26 11.40
C PRO A 507 -21.30 -2.39 11.78
N ALA A 508 -22.47 -3.01 11.86
CA ALA A 508 -23.70 -2.36 12.31
C ALA A 508 -24.23 -3.01 13.59
N VAL A 509 -24.53 -2.22 14.61
CA VAL A 509 -25.20 -2.69 15.83
C VAL A 509 -26.71 -2.69 15.62
N PHE A 510 -27.36 -3.82 15.86
CA PHE A 510 -28.81 -3.95 15.77
C PHE A 510 -29.35 -4.81 16.94
N GLY A 511 -30.09 -4.18 17.85
CA GLY A 511 -30.58 -4.82 19.07
C GLY A 511 -29.44 -5.33 19.96
N GLU A 512 -29.47 -6.60 20.32
CA GLU A 512 -28.43 -7.25 21.14
C GLU A 512 -27.28 -7.84 20.30
N ASN A 513 -27.24 -7.50 19.01
CA ASN A 513 -26.28 -8.10 18.07
C ASN A 513 -25.47 -7.05 17.33
N ILE A 514 -24.30 -7.46 16.85
CA ILE A 514 -23.49 -6.73 15.89
C ILE A 514 -23.39 -7.55 14.59
N ILE A 515 -23.63 -6.89 13.46
CA ILE A 515 -23.54 -7.50 12.14
C ILE A 515 -22.23 -7.06 11.52
N VAL A 516 -21.33 -8.03 11.37
CA VAL A 516 -19.95 -7.83 10.92
C VAL A 516 -19.82 -8.27 9.46
N PRO A 517 -19.52 -7.36 8.54
CA PRO A 517 -19.19 -7.72 7.17
C PRO A 517 -17.84 -8.44 7.09
N THR A 518 -17.80 -9.48 6.26
CA THR A 518 -16.57 -10.17 5.87
C THR A 518 -16.42 -10.04 4.34
N TYR A 519 -15.42 -10.70 3.76
CA TYR A 519 -15.21 -10.62 2.31
C TYR A 519 -16.49 -11.01 1.53
N ASP A 520 -17.10 -12.14 1.82
CA ASP A 520 -18.25 -12.70 1.07
C ASP A 520 -19.50 -12.98 1.90
N SER A 521 -19.50 -12.62 3.17
CA SER A 521 -20.54 -13.01 4.12
C SER A 521 -20.86 -11.88 5.10
N LEU A 522 -22.02 -11.97 5.72
CA LEU A 522 -22.37 -11.22 6.92
C LEU A 522 -22.44 -12.17 8.12
N ALA A 523 -21.82 -11.80 9.23
CA ALA A 523 -21.87 -12.54 10.47
C ALA A 523 -22.66 -11.77 11.53
N LYS A 524 -23.63 -12.40 12.16
CA LYS A 524 -24.41 -11.88 13.30
C LYS A 524 -23.80 -12.41 14.58
N ILE A 525 -23.27 -11.53 15.41
CA ILE A 525 -22.57 -11.86 16.65
C ILE A 525 -23.33 -11.26 17.81
N ASN A 526 -23.48 -12.01 18.89
CA ASN A 526 -24.07 -11.50 20.13
C ASN A 526 -23.11 -10.50 20.79
N LEU A 527 -23.56 -9.27 21.05
CA LEU A 527 -22.76 -8.19 21.66
C LEU A 527 -22.15 -8.56 23.01
N LYS A 528 -22.87 -9.33 23.81
CA LYS A 528 -22.46 -9.65 25.16
C LYS A 528 -21.49 -10.84 25.23
N THR A 529 -21.73 -11.87 24.43
CA THR A 529 -20.97 -13.14 24.53
C THR A 529 -19.90 -13.28 23.46
N GLY A 530 -19.99 -12.53 22.36
CA GLY A 530 -19.11 -12.70 21.21
C GLY A 530 -19.40 -13.94 20.36
N GLU A 531 -20.45 -14.71 20.66
CA GLU A 531 -20.82 -15.90 19.92
C GLU A 531 -21.40 -15.56 18.54
N THR A 532 -20.97 -16.26 17.52
CA THR A 532 -21.54 -16.17 16.18
C THR A 532 -22.90 -16.88 16.14
N ILE A 533 -23.98 -16.10 16.04
CA ILE A 533 -25.35 -16.63 15.95
C ILE A 533 -25.63 -17.20 14.57
N SER A 534 -25.20 -16.48 13.52
CA SER A 534 -25.33 -16.90 12.14
C SER A 534 -24.27 -16.24 11.27
N LYS A 535 -23.87 -16.94 10.20
CA LYS A 535 -23.00 -16.39 9.16
C LYS A 535 -23.52 -16.87 7.82
N ILE A 536 -23.87 -15.94 6.94
CA ILE A 536 -24.44 -16.25 5.65
C ILE A 536 -23.69 -15.54 4.51
N LYS A 537 -23.59 -16.22 3.38
CA LYS A 537 -23.22 -15.61 2.10
C LYS A 537 -24.43 -14.90 1.53
N VAL A 538 -24.30 -13.63 1.20
CA VAL A 538 -25.39 -12.81 0.71
C VAL A 538 -25.31 -12.73 -0.82
N SER A 539 -26.12 -13.52 -1.51
CA SER A 539 -26.25 -13.42 -2.96
C SER A 539 -27.16 -12.26 -3.37
N PRO A 540 -26.85 -11.46 -4.40
CA PRO A 540 -25.74 -11.65 -5.37
C PRO A 540 -24.42 -10.98 -4.93
N PHE A 541 -24.32 -10.50 -3.72
CA PHE A 541 -23.12 -9.78 -3.24
C PHE A 541 -22.03 -10.77 -2.86
N ASN A 542 -20.84 -10.52 -3.31
CA ASN A 542 -19.67 -11.33 -3.04
C ASN A 542 -18.51 -10.53 -2.44
N ASN A 543 -18.73 -9.25 -2.13
CA ASN A 543 -17.71 -8.44 -1.50
C ASN A 543 -18.31 -7.24 -0.74
N PHE A 544 -18.25 -7.31 0.60
CA PHE A 544 -18.63 -6.25 1.53
C PHE A 544 -17.43 -5.44 2.04
N ASN A 545 -16.29 -5.50 1.38
CA ASN A 545 -15.03 -4.95 1.87
C ASN A 545 -14.89 -3.43 1.63
N SER A 546 -15.99 -2.71 1.68
CA SER A 546 -16.02 -1.25 1.57
C SER A 546 -15.60 -0.58 2.89
N ALA A 547 -14.85 0.51 2.82
CA ALA A 547 -14.51 1.35 3.98
C ALA A 547 -15.69 2.23 4.47
N GLY A 548 -16.79 2.27 3.74
CA GLY A 548 -17.98 3.04 4.12
C GLY A 548 -18.69 2.49 5.36
N GLU A 549 -19.27 3.39 6.15
CA GLU A 549 -20.10 3.01 7.29
C GLU A 549 -21.52 2.65 6.83
N PRO A 550 -22.17 1.63 7.42
CA PRO A 550 -23.57 1.37 7.18
C PRO A 550 -24.48 2.41 7.85
N VAL A 551 -25.71 2.50 7.37
CA VAL A 551 -26.79 3.28 8.00
C VAL A 551 -27.96 2.37 8.27
N ILE A 552 -28.58 2.51 9.45
CA ILE A 552 -29.83 1.83 9.81
C ILE A 552 -30.99 2.81 9.61
N TYR A 553 -31.94 2.41 8.78
CA TYR A 553 -33.13 3.19 8.52
C TYR A 553 -34.36 2.30 8.33
N ASN A 554 -35.46 2.64 8.98
CA ASN A 554 -36.72 1.88 8.99
C ASN A 554 -36.54 0.38 9.26
N GLY A 555 -35.60 0.01 10.18
CA GLY A 555 -35.35 -1.37 10.56
C GLY A 555 -34.55 -2.18 9.56
N GLU A 556 -34.01 -1.58 8.53
CA GLU A 556 -33.10 -2.19 7.53
C GLU A 556 -31.69 -1.58 7.62
N ILE A 557 -30.69 -2.35 7.23
CA ILE A 557 -29.29 -1.89 7.18
C ILE A 557 -28.87 -1.64 5.74
N TYR A 558 -28.36 -0.46 5.47
CA TYR A 558 -27.82 -0.02 4.16
C TYR A 558 -26.30 -0.13 4.22
N PHE A 559 -25.75 -1.21 3.67
CA PHE A 559 -24.30 -1.46 3.63
C PHE A 559 -23.70 -0.94 2.34
N PRO A 560 -22.68 -0.07 2.37
CA PRO A 560 -21.82 0.19 1.24
C PRO A 560 -21.08 -1.08 0.82
N THR A 561 -20.94 -1.31 -0.49
CA THR A 561 -20.23 -2.47 -1.04
C THR A 561 -19.24 -2.06 -2.11
N VAL A 562 -18.29 -2.94 -2.44
CA VAL A 562 -17.26 -2.64 -3.46
C VAL A 562 -17.66 -3.06 -4.88
N ASN A 563 -18.76 -3.76 -5.06
CA ASN A 563 -19.14 -4.26 -6.40
C ASN A 563 -20.62 -4.09 -6.78
N ASN A 564 -21.43 -3.53 -5.89
CA ASN A 564 -22.87 -3.40 -6.15
C ASN A 564 -23.51 -2.14 -5.52
N GLY A 565 -22.75 -1.07 -5.33
CA GLY A 565 -23.25 0.16 -4.71
C GLY A 565 -23.66 -0.04 -3.25
N ILE A 566 -24.91 0.27 -2.91
CA ILE A 566 -25.47 0.08 -1.55
C ILE A 566 -26.35 -1.17 -1.53
N ALA A 567 -26.05 -2.10 -0.63
CA ALA A 567 -26.88 -3.28 -0.35
C ALA A 567 -27.78 -3.03 0.86
N VAL A 568 -29.06 -3.30 0.73
CA VAL A 568 -30.03 -3.24 1.84
C VAL A 568 -30.27 -4.65 2.37
N ILE A 569 -30.07 -4.81 3.67
CA ILE A 569 -30.08 -6.11 4.36
C ILE A 569 -31.14 -6.07 5.48
N ASN A 570 -31.90 -7.15 5.60
CA ASN A 570 -32.75 -7.38 6.75
C ASN A 570 -31.86 -7.81 7.94
N PRO A 571 -31.79 -7.06 9.06
CA PRO A 571 -30.88 -7.36 10.16
C PRO A 571 -31.27 -8.61 10.95
N GLU A 572 -32.52 -9.08 10.89
CA GLU A 572 -32.96 -10.27 11.60
C GLU A 572 -32.53 -11.55 10.87
N THR A 573 -32.76 -11.61 9.57
CA THR A 573 -32.49 -12.79 8.75
C THR A 573 -31.15 -12.75 8.03
N LEU A 574 -30.51 -11.56 7.94
CA LEU A 574 -29.34 -11.22 7.12
C LEU A 574 -29.59 -11.38 5.60
N GLU A 575 -30.84 -11.52 5.17
CA GLU A 575 -31.19 -11.66 3.76
C GLU A 575 -31.10 -10.33 3.03
N PHE A 576 -30.71 -10.42 1.75
CA PHE A 576 -30.73 -9.30 0.83
C PHE A 576 -32.16 -8.86 0.53
N VAL A 577 -32.42 -7.56 0.60
CA VAL A 577 -33.73 -6.97 0.32
C VAL A 577 -33.72 -6.29 -1.07
N ARG A 578 -32.79 -5.37 -1.29
CA ARG A 578 -32.64 -4.59 -2.53
C ARG A 578 -31.28 -3.91 -2.59
N LYS A 579 -30.95 -3.30 -3.73
CA LYS A 579 -29.72 -2.53 -3.91
C LYS A 579 -29.98 -1.17 -4.56
N TYR A 580 -29.02 -0.27 -4.39
CA TYR A 580 -28.93 0.98 -5.13
C TYR A 580 -27.60 1.00 -5.88
N ASP A 581 -27.69 0.97 -7.21
CA ASP A 581 -26.53 0.85 -8.10
C ASP A 581 -25.71 2.13 -8.18
N CYS A 582 -24.44 1.99 -8.55
CA CYS A 582 -23.53 3.09 -8.91
C CYS A 582 -22.70 2.72 -10.13
N CYS A 583 -21.95 3.68 -10.68
CA CYS A 583 -21.04 3.43 -11.80
C CYS A 583 -19.76 2.70 -11.36
N ALA A 584 -19.03 2.18 -12.36
CA ALA A 584 -17.73 1.54 -12.16
C ALA A 584 -16.68 2.51 -11.59
N GLY A 585 -15.87 2.03 -10.68
CA GLY A 585 -14.79 2.78 -10.04
C GLY A 585 -13.61 3.05 -10.99
N ILE A 586 -12.97 4.19 -10.79
CA ILE A 586 -11.81 4.64 -11.58
C ILE A 586 -10.52 4.11 -10.95
N VAL A 587 -10.28 4.41 -9.68
CA VAL A 587 -9.10 3.98 -8.93
C VAL A 587 -9.48 2.92 -7.90
N PRO A 588 -8.91 1.70 -7.95
CA PRO A 588 -9.15 0.70 -6.93
C PRO A 588 -8.54 1.09 -5.58
N VAL A 589 -9.33 1.01 -4.52
CA VAL A 589 -8.89 1.27 -3.13
C VAL A 589 -9.29 0.16 -2.16
N ALA A 590 -10.29 -0.64 -2.50
CA ALA A 590 -10.71 -1.74 -1.65
C ALA A 590 -9.79 -2.94 -1.86
N PRO A 591 -9.33 -3.61 -0.80
CA PRO A 591 -8.47 -4.77 -0.91
C PRO A 591 -9.01 -5.84 -1.86
N TYR A 592 -8.16 -6.33 -2.76
CA TYR A 592 -8.48 -7.37 -3.76
C TYR A 592 -9.60 -7.03 -4.75
N CYS A 593 -9.91 -5.76 -4.91
CA CYS A 593 -10.90 -5.27 -5.86
C CYS A 593 -10.23 -4.49 -6.98
N GLY A 594 -10.31 -5.02 -8.19
CA GLY A 594 -9.73 -4.41 -9.36
C GLY A 594 -10.61 -3.31 -9.95
N ARG A 595 -10.13 -2.77 -11.05
CA ARG A 595 -10.85 -1.77 -11.85
C ARG A 595 -12.20 -2.28 -12.33
N GLY A 596 -13.18 -1.39 -12.46
CA GLY A 596 -14.51 -1.72 -13.00
C GLY A 596 -15.50 -2.25 -11.96
N TYR A 597 -15.09 -2.38 -10.70
CA TYR A 597 -16.02 -2.66 -9.61
C TYR A 597 -16.89 -1.43 -9.31
N HIS A 598 -18.18 -1.66 -9.05
CA HIS A 598 -19.17 -0.64 -8.72
C HIS A 598 -19.13 -0.32 -7.23
N SER A 599 -18.05 0.36 -6.80
CA SER A 599 -17.72 0.59 -5.38
C SER A 599 -18.37 1.86 -4.84
N CYS A 600 -18.97 1.71 -3.66
CA CYS A 600 -19.34 2.80 -2.76
C CYS A 600 -18.55 2.65 -1.46
N ASP A 601 -17.68 3.60 -1.14
CA ASP A 601 -16.86 3.63 0.07
C ASP A 601 -17.22 4.79 1.02
N SER A 602 -18.32 5.48 0.71
CA SER A 602 -18.89 6.54 1.54
C SER A 602 -20.01 6.01 2.44
N LYS A 603 -20.19 6.62 3.61
CA LYS A 603 -21.39 6.44 4.41
C LYS A 603 -22.58 7.05 3.69
N PRO A 604 -23.67 6.32 3.43
CA PRO A 604 -24.86 6.90 2.82
C PRO A 604 -25.55 7.88 3.80
N LEU A 605 -26.07 8.97 3.22
CA LEU A 605 -26.91 9.91 3.95
C LEU A 605 -28.38 9.66 3.60
N ILE A 606 -29.26 9.83 4.59
CA ILE A 606 -30.70 9.82 4.38
C ILE A 606 -31.24 11.18 4.75
N LYS A 607 -31.84 11.86 3.79
CA LYS A 607 -32.42 13.18 3.98
C LYS A 607 -33.67 13.32 3.11
N ASP A 608 -34.79 13.76 3.68
CA ASP A 608 -36.06 14.04 2.99
C ASP A 608 -36.47 12.90 2.05
N ASP A 609 -36.49 11.66 2.55
CA ASP A 609 -36.73 10.40 1.81
C ASP A 609 -35.77 10.13 0.63
N ALA A 610 -34.66 10.84 0.56
CA ALA A 610 -33.58 10.55 -0.41
C ALA A 610 -32.42 9.85 0.27
N LEU A 611 -31.93 8.79 -0.38
CA LEU A 611 -30.64 8.16 -0.13
C LEU A 611 -29.58 8.86 -0.97
N ILE A 612 -28.55 9.41 -0.32
CA ILE A 612 -27.49 10.18 -0.99
C ILE A 612 -26.15 9.52 -0.68
N PHE A 613 -25.36 9.22 -1.69
CA PHE A 613 -24.00 8.66 -1.51
C PHE A 613 -23.09 9.00 -2.69
N THR A 614 -21.78 8.98 -2.45
CA THR A 614 -20.74 9.10 -3.49
C THR A 614 -20.24 7.72 -3.87
N ALA A 615 -19.71 7.61 -5.09
CA ALA A 615 -19.12 6.38 -5.59
C ALA A 615 -17.72 6.61 -6.17
N SER A 616 -16.90 5.55 -6.17
CA SER A 616 -15.52 5.53 -6.69
C SER A 616 -15.44 5.85 -8.20
N GLY A 617 -16.56 5.80 -8.91
CA GLY A 617 -16.67 6.24 -10.30
C GLY A 617 -16.91 7.75 -10.49
N GLY A 618 -16.81 8.55 -9.43
CA GLY A 618 -16.86 10.01 -9.52
C GLY A 618 -18.28 10.58 -9.70
N ARG A 619 -19.26 10.05 -8.98
CA ARG A 619 -20.63 10.54 -9.00
C ARG A 619 -21.25 10.62 -7.61
N ILE A 620 -22.20 11.53 -7.44
CA ILE A 620 -23.12 11.59 -6.29
C ILE A 620 -24.47 11.08 -6.78
N TYR A 621 -25.06 10.13 -6.08
CA TYR A 621 -26.36 9.55 -6.38
C TYR A 621 -27.42 10.02 -5.40
N PHE A 622 -28.64 10.24 -5.92
CA PHE A 622 -29.83 10.57 -5.15
C PHE A 622 -30.93 9.59 -5.52
N TYR A 623 -31.29 8.68 -4.63
CA TYR A 623 -32.35 7.71 -4.83
C TYR A 623 -33.54 8.02 -3.93
N ASN A 624 -34.76 7.88 -4.45
CA ASN A 624 -35.98 7.97 -3.64
C ASN A 624 -36.18 6.67 -2.87
N LEU A 625 -36.23 6.75 -1.54
CA LEU A 625 -36.37 5.59 -0.67
C LEU A 625 -37.79 4.96 -0.69
N GLN A 626 -38.81 5.67 -1.17
CA GLN A 626 -40.18 5.14 -1.28
C GLN A 626 -40.38 4.39 -2.60
N THR A 627 -39.87 4.94 -3.73
CA THR A 627 -40.00 4.32 -5.05
C THR A 627 -38.82 3.46 -5.44
N ASN A 628 -37.69 3.61 -4.76
CA ASN A 628 -36.37 3.00 -5.07
C ASN A 628 -35.82 3.45 -6.44
N GLU A 629 -36.28 4.55 -6.99
CA GLU A 629 -35.82 5.07 -8.28
C GLU A 629 -34.76 6.13 -8.11
N LEU A 630 -33.84 6.22 -9.09
CA LEU A 630 -32.85 7.29 -9.18
C LEU A 630 -33.56 8.62 -9.46
N ILE A 631 -33.42 9.59 -8.56
CA ILE A 631 -33.96 10.95 -8.71
C ILE A 631 -33.06 11.78 -9.62
N LYS A 632 -31.75 11.80 -9.30
CA LYS A 632 -30.71 12.50 -10.06
C LYS A 632 -29.33 11.97 -9.69
N GLU A 633 -28.37 12.29 -10.53
CA GLU A 633 -26.95 12.16 -10.21
C GLU A 633 -26.24 13.48 -10.49
N ILE A 634 -25.08 13.68 -9.84
CA ILE A 634 -24.17 14.78 -10.11
C ILE A 634 -22.83 14.16 -10.49
N ASN A 635 -22.29 14.52 -11.64
CA ASN A 635 -20.99 14.08 -12.10
C ASN A 635 -19.90 14.92 -11.42
N ILE A 636 -19.09 14.30 -10.54
CA ILE A 636 -17.94 14.94 -9.91
C ILE A 636 -16.74 14.96 -10.89
N GLY A 637 -16.65 13.96 -11.76
CA GLY A 637 -15.56 13.74 -12.71
C GLY A 637 -14.37 12.99 -12.12
N THR A 638 -14.22 12.94 -10.81
CA THR A 638 -13.08 12.35 -10.08
C THR A 638 -13.59 11.38 -9.01
N PRO A 639 -12.85 10.30 -8.68
CA PRO A 639 -13.26 9.35 -7.64
C PRO A 639 -13.53 10.04 -6.30
N SER A 640 -14.60 9.65 -5.61
CA SER A 640 -14.84 10.08 -4.24
C SER A 640 -15.16 8.89 -3.33
N TYR A 641 -14.51 8.84 -2.19
CA TYR A 641 -14.64 7.82 -1.15
C TYR A 641 -15.17 8.40 0.16
N THR A 642 -15.59 9.66 0.14
CA THR A 642 -16.05 10.39 1.33
C THR A 642 -17.55 10.62 1.32
N THR A 643 -18.13 10.64 2.49
CA THR A 643 -19.51 11.07 2.67
C THR A 643 -19.66 12.55 2.31
N PRO A 644 -20.61 12.95 1.47
CA PRO A 644 -20.80 14.36 1.13
C PRO A 644 -21.43 15.15 2.28
N LEU A 645 -21.14 16.46 2.35
CA LEU A 645 -21.77 17.38 3.29
C LEU A 645 -22.95 18.10 2.63
N VAL A 646 -24.10 18.09 3.28
CA VAL A 646 -25.26 18.88 2.85
C VAL A 646 -25.30 20.20 3.64
N LEU A 647 -25.08 21.33 2.99
CA LEU A 647 -25.00 22.67 3.58
C LEU A 647 -26.03 23.61 2.95
N GLY A 648 -27.22 23.68 3.54
CA GLY A 648 -28.34 24.46 3.00
C GLY A 648 -28.77 23.97 1.64
N ASP A 649 -28.61 24.79 0.60
CA ASP A 649 -28.90 24.51 -0.82
C ASP A 649 -27.70 23.93 -1.59
N LYS A 650 -26.63 23.56 -0.90
CA LYS A 650 -25.39 23.04 -1.50
C LYS A 650 -25.06 21.66 -0.97
N ILE A 651 -24.38 20.87 -1.79
CA ILE A 651 -23.70 19.64 -1.40
C ILE A 651 -22.21 19.78 -1.67
N VAL A 652 -21.39 19.55 -0.64
CA VAL A 652 -19.91 19.63 -0.74
C VAL A 652 -19.34 18.24 -0.73
N VAL A 653 -18.45 17.97 -1.67
CA VAL A 653 -17.77 16.68 -1.83
C VAL A 653 -16.28 16.88 -1.81
N ALA A 654 -15.58 15.98 -1.13
CA ALA A 654 -14.13 15.84 -1.24
C ALA A 654 -13.82 14.65 -2.16
N ASP A 655 -12.93 14.85 -3.13
CA ASP A 655 -12.54 13.82 -4.07
C ASP A 655 -11.08 13.38 -3.92
N PHE A 656 -10.74 12.26 -4.51
CA PHE A 656 -9.41 11.67 -4.43
C PHE A 656 -8.30 12.54 -5.03
N CYS A 657 -8.62 13.42 -5.98
CA CYS A 657 -7.65 14.36 -6.57
C CYS A 657 -7.39 15.60 -5.70
N GLY A 658 -7.93 15.62 -4.47
CA GLY A 658 -7.73 16.72 -3.51
C GLY A 658 -8.60 17.92 -3.77
N ASN A 659 -9.70 17.80 -4.49
CA ASN A 659 -10.66 18.86 -4.65
C ASN A 659 -11.76 18.78 -3.59
N LEU A 660 -12.08 19.91 -3.00
CA LEU A 660 -13.37 20.13 -2.37
C LEU A 660 -14.24 20.92 -3.36
N THR A 661 -15.42 20.41 -3.65
CA THR A 661 -16.31 21.02 -4.64
C THR A 661 -17.71 21.15 -4.07
N ALA A 662 -18.27 22.35 -4.14
CA ALA A 662 -19.66 22.62 -3.78
C ALA A 662 -20.53 22.63 -5.03
N TYR A 663 -21.56 21.79 -5.06
CA TYR A 663 -22.59 21.74 -6.08
C TYR A 663 -23.89 22.29 -5.54
N LYS A 664 -24.76 22.77 -6.42
CA LYS A 664 -26.11 23.15 -6.05
C LYS A 664 -26.98 21.88 -5.91
N LEU A 665 -27.73 21.82 -4.79
CA LEU A 665 -28.67 20.73 -4.50
C LEU A 665 -29.92 20.73 -5.38
#